data_a076f6b718c52527fe09d53ce5485961
#
_entry.id   a076f6b718c52527fe09d53ce5485961
#
_cell.length_a   1.000
_cell.length_b   1.000
_cell.length_c   1.000
_cell.angle_alpha   90.00
_cell.angle_beta   90.00
_cell.angle_gamma   90.00
#
_symmetry.space_group_name_H-M   'P 1'
#
loop_
_entity.id
_entity.type
_entity.pdbx_description
1 polymer ?
#
loop_
_entity_poly.entity_id
_entity_poly.type
_entity_poly.pdbx_seq_one_letter_code
_entity_poly.pdbx_strand_id
1 'polypeptide(L)'
;MKKTELLSPAGNLETLMVAVQNGADAIYMAGKKFGARAFSENFNDDEIIEAINYCHLYGVKIYITINTIVYDDEVEDFINYVDFIYKNGVDAVIIQDLGMADLIHKTFPNLEMHASTQMNVHNINGLKFLKEMGFKRVVLAREVPIETIKKMKEEVDIELEVFVHGALCISCSGECYFSYFECNRSGNRGKCAQVCRQPYTLLNGDKTVELGDKYLLSPKDLCTINNLDDLIKIGVDSFKIEGRMKSKEYVGLVTRCYRNKIDYDKVSDEDITNMKKVFNRGFTLGNLYSKRAKEFINGFRPNHLGVLIGEVIDYKKGKVKIRLTDYINQGDAVRFIQNNEIGFYLNRIYKNDLLVNGAKKGESVEFDSKEEIKKGTKVYKTIDIKLNNYINETSVNLRKVLIDGEFKVQNNKIIFTVTDKENTEKIILNDSVFKAKNKPTLESDIKEKLNKLGNDIYVFDNLKIDIPSDIFIPMTTINNLRRDILKKLTDDRIRVKNNYQKNNVILNKSGIKITNDIFFEVQNKEQLEYILDNTDYKCYVNNALLYSQYKNNDRVIFKMPRINNSNIKNENTLISEIGEITKNTITDTYFNVVNSYYINFLYNKGVKKVTLSYELTIENIENLIKSYRNKYNEEPNLEVVIYGKPELMISKYCLLNTYVNKEKICNECAKDYYLVDKYNKKFPIRSENCYMKILNYKDINYLDKIDKLQSIGVTNYKIILDRENIEEIKLIISALKIKENIL
;
A
#
# COMPACT_ATOMS: atom_id res chain seq x y z
N MET A 1 -5.49 24.89 -11.83
CA MET A 1 -5.78 23.52 -11.34
C MET A 1 -5.07 23.35 -10.01
N LYS A 2 -5.68 22.65 -9.02
CA LYS A 2 -5.01 22.28 -7.77
C LYS A 2 -3.80 21.40 -8.15
N LYS A 3 -2.62 21.69 -7.57
CA LYS A 3 -1.42 20.91 -7.81
C LYS A 3 -1.61 19.50 -7.23
N THR A 4 -1.36 18.45 -8.01
CA THR A 4 -1.41 17.07 -7.55
C THR A 4 -0.30 16.81 -6.52
N GLU A 5 -0.66 16.24 -5.37
CA GLU A 5 0.26 15.86 -4.32
C GLU A 5 1.14 14.67 -4.73
N LEU A 6 2.43 14.74 -4.46
CA LEU A 6 3.35 13.60 -4.58
C LEU A 6 3.61 12.99 -3.20
N LEU A 7 3.06 11.80 -2.97
CA LEU A 7 3.16 11.07 -1.71
C LEU A 7 4.25 10.00 -1.79
N SER A 8 5.32 10.20 -0.99
CA SER A 8 6.48 9.32 -0.97
C SER A 8 6.53 8.42 0.27
N PRO A 9 7.10 7.21 0.17
CA PRO A 9 7.24 6.29 1.28
C PRO A 9 8.44 6.64 2.17
N ALA A 10 8.35 6.32 3.47
CA ALA A 10 9.50 6.25 4.35
C ALA A 10 9.46 5.00 5.23
N GLY A 11 10.56 4.25 5.26
CA GLY A 11 10.76 3.09 6.13
C GLY A 11 11.55 3.40 7.40
N ASN A 12 12.30 4.49 7.41
CA ASN A 12 13.08 5.03 8.52
C ASN A 12 13.32 6.54 8.32
N LEU A 13 13.91 7.19 9.32
CA LEU A 13 14.11 8.64 9.33
C LEU A 13 15.02 9.13 8.19
N GLU A 14 16.09 8.42 7.87
CA GLU A 14 17.01 8.77 6.78
C GLU A 14 16.30 8.78 5.42
N THR A 15 15.46 7.77 5.17
CA THR A 15 14.66 7.69 3.93
C THR A 15 13.62 8.81 3.86
N LEU A 16 13.02 9.17 5.01
CA LEU A 16 12.08 10.30 5.11
C LEU A 16 12.76 11.60 4.70
N MET A 17 13.92 11.90 5.29
CA MET A 17 14.66 13.11 4.99
C MET A 17 15.02 13.20 3.50
N VAL A 18 15.49 12.11 2.92
CA VAL A 18 15.79 12.05 1.48
C VAL A 18 14.54 12.28 0.62
N ALA A 19 13.38 11.72 0.98
CA ALA A 19 12.13 11.94 0.24
C ALA A 19 11.69 13.41 0.27
N VAL A 20 11.74 14.05 1.45
CA VAL A 20 11.42 15.48 1.63
C VAL A 20 12.35 16.34 0.78
N GLN A 21 13.65 16.09 0.83
CA GLN A 21 14.65 16.84 0.07
C GLN A 21 14.45 16.70 -1.45
N ASN A 22 13.94 15.56 -1.93
CA ASN A 22 13.71 15.29 -3.35
C ASN A 22 12.32 15.69 -3.86
N GLY A 23 11.55 16.46 -3.08
CA GLY A 23 10.33 17.12 -3.55
C GLY A 23 9.03 16.38 -3.27
N ALA A 24 8.97 15.52 -2.26
CA ALA A 24 7.70 14.99 -1.76
C ALA A 24 6.84 16.12 -1.19
N ASP A 25 5.53 16.12 -1.49
CA ASP A 25 4.55 17.02 -0.88
C ASP A 25 3.97 16.40 0.42
N ALA A 26 3.99 15.07 0.49
CA ALA A 26 3.60 14.33 1.67
C ALA A 26 4.43 13.04 1.82
N ILE A 27 4.56 12.57 3.05
CA ILE A 27 5.23 11.31 3.40
C ILE A 27 4.22 10.36 4.05
N TYR A 28 4.24 9.07 3.66
CA TYR A 28 3.57 8.06 4.44
C TYR A 28 4.55 7.08 5.08
N MET A 29 4.33 6.83 6.36
CA MET A 29 5.19 5.98 7.18
C MET A 29 4.37 5.12 8.15
N ALA A 30 5.02 4.29 8.97
CA ALA A 30 4.39 3.53 10.04
C ALA A 30 5.24 3.56 11.29
N GLY A 31 4.58 3.58 12.43
CA GLY A 31 5.21 3.19 13.68
C GLY A 31 5.37 1.66 13.78
N LYS A 32 5.91 1.18 14.89
CA LYS A 32 6.13 -0.26 15.15
C LYS A 32 4.85 -1.06 15.31
N LYS A 33 3.71 -0.39 15.55
CA LYS A 33 2.38 -1.00 15.77
C LYS A 33 1.43 -0.67 14.60
N PHE A 34 0.50 -1.58 14.31
CA PHE A 34 -0.67 -1.41 13.43
C PHE A 34 -0.42 -1.04 11.96
N GLY A 35 0.83 -0.99 11.50
CA GLY A 35 1.17 -0.70 10.11
C GLY A 35 1.40 -1.94 9.27
N ALA A 36 0.85 -1.98 8.04
CA ALA A 36 1.27 -2.95 7.04
C ALA A 36 2.77 -2.78 6.73
N ARG A 37 3.49 -3.86 6.39
CA ARG A 37 4.96 -3.93 6.29
C ARG A 37 5.65 -4.02 7.66
N ALA A 38 5.22 -4.97 8.49
CA ALA A 38 5.76 -5.21 9.82
C ALA A 38 7.28 -5.53 9.83
N PHE A 39 7.88 -5.92 8.70
CA PHE A 39 9.31 -6.20 8.54
C PHE A 39 10.14 -5.01 8.04
N SER A 40 9.55 -3.83 7.85
CA SER A 40 10.30 -2.58 7.72
C SER A 40 10.90 -2.18 9.07
N GLU A 41 11.92 -1.34 9.10
CA GLU A 41 12.46 -0.80 10.36
C GLU A 41 11.37 -0.15 11.20
N ASN A 42 10.49 0.62 10.55
CA ASN A 42 9.44 1.43 11.15
C ASN A 42 9.96 2.35 12.27
N PHE A 43 9.17 3.32 12.65
CA PHE A 43 9.57 4.40 13.55
C PHE A 43 9.16 4.09 15.00
N ASN A 44 10.06 4.35 15.96
CA ASN A 44 9.67 4.42 17.37
C ASN A 44 9.00 5.77 17.66
N ASP A 45 8.53 5.97 18.90
CA ASP A 45 7.73 7.14 19.27
C ASP A 45 8.53 8.46 19.15
N ASP A 46 9.80 8.48 19.53
CA ASP A 46 10.67 9.65 19.41
C ASP A 46 10.96 9.97 17.94
N GLU A 47 11.25 8.94 17.13
CA GLU A 47 11.43 9.09 15.68
C GLU A 47 10.17 9.58 14.97
N ILE A 48 8.95 9.21 15.45
CA ILE A 48 7.69 9.73 14.92
C ILE A 48 7.61 11.24 15.15
N ILE A 49 7.93 11.72 16.35
CA ILE A 49 7.91 13.15 16.68
C ILE A 49 8.95 13.91 15.83
N GLU A 50 10.17 13.37 15.72
CA GLU A 50 11.22 13.96 14.87
C GLU A 50 10.78 14.01 13.39
N ALA A 51 10.17 12.94 12.89
CA ALA A 51 9.66 12.87 11.52
C ALA A 51 8.57 13.92 11.24
N ILE A 52 7.63 14.08 12.16
CA ILE A 52 6.57 15.11 12.07
C ILE A 52 7.19 16.51 12.03
N ASN A 53 8.08 16.81 12.97
CA ASN A 53 8.75 18.11 13.04
C ASN A 53 9.56 18.40 11.77
N TYR A 54 10.31 17.40 11.27
CA TYR A 54 11.10 17.55 10.05
C TYR A 54 10.21 17.80 8.83
N CYS A 55 9.12 17.06 8.67
CA CYS A 55 8.18 17.25 7.57
C CYS A 55 7.54 18.66 7.63
N HIS A 56 7.01 19.04 8.77
CA HIS A 56 6.36 20.36 8.96
C HIS A 56 7.32 21.50 8.75
N LEU A 57 8.58 21.35 9.18
CA LEU A 57 9.63 22.32 8.93
C LEU A 57 9.78 22.67 7.44
N TYR A 58 9.62 21.69 6.56
CA TYR A 58 9.68 21.88 5.10
C TYR A 58 8.31 22.06 4.43
N GLY A 59 7.22 22.19 5.20
CA GLY A 59 5.85 22.29 4.68
C GLY A 59 5.40 21.02 3.95
N VAL A 60 5.83 19.85 4.43
CA VAL A 60 5.47 18.52 3.93
C VAL A 60 4.49 17.88 4.90
N LYS A 61 3.41 17.31 4.39
CA LYS A 61 2.44 16.58 5.20
C LYS A 61 2.97 15.19 5.59
N ILE A 62 2.47 14.66 6.70
CA ILE A 62 2.84 13.34 7.17
C ILE A 62 1.60 12.50 7.50
N TYR A 63 1.55 11.29 6.90
CA TYR A 63 0.45 10.35 7.07
C TYR A 63 0.94 9.06 7.71
N ILE A 64 0.34 8.67 8.82
CA ILE A 64 0.73 7.45 9.53
C ILE A 64 -0.21 6.31 9.15
N THR A 65 0.37 5.18 8.70
CA THR A 65 -0.41 4.00 8.35
C THR A 65 -0.74 3.19 9.61
N ILE A 66 -2.05 3.01 9.85
CA ILE A 66 -2.63 2.11 10.86
C ILE A 66 -3.54 1.10 10.14
N ASN A 67 -3.02 0.56 9.04
CA ASN A 67 -3.77 -0.14 8.02
C ASN A 67 -3.63 -1.67 8.11
N THR A 68 -3.72 -2.19 9.32
CA THR A 68 -3.91 -3.61 9.62
C THR A 68 -5.29 -3.85 10.24
N ILE A 69 -5.80 -5.08 10.16
CA ILE A 69 -6.95 -5.49 10.97
C ILE A 69 -6.53 -5.55 12.44
N VAL A 70 -7.44 -5.20 13.36
CA VAL A 70 -7.18 -5.05 14.80
C VAL A 70 -8.08 -6.03 15.56
N TYR A 71 -7.50 -6.84 16.46
CA TYR A 71 -8.27 -7.72 17.33
C TYR A 71 -8.81 -6.97 18.56
N ASP A 72 -9.82 -7.51 19.22
CA ASP A 72 -10.48 -6.87 20.37
C ASP A 72 -9.55 -6.53 21.53
N ASP A 73 -8.57 -7.36 21.79
CA ASP A 73 -7.55 -7.18 22.83
C ASP A 73 -6.50 -6.11 22.50
N GLU A 74 -6.43 -5.69 21.22
CA GLU A 74 -5.52 -4.66 20.76
C GLU A 74 -6.17 -3.25 20.70
N VAL A 75 -7.49 -3.14 20.87
CA VAL A 75 -8.22 -1.89 20.60
C VAL A 75 -7.84 -0.75 21.54
N GLU A 76 -7.59 -1.03 22.82
CA GLU A 76 -7.13 0.00 23.75
C GLU A 76 -5.77 0.56 23.36
N ASP A 77 -4.81 -0.33 23.05
CA ASP A 77 -3.48 0.05 22.55
C ASP A 77 -3.58 0.83 21.24
N PHE A 78 -4.50 0.44 20.35
CA PHE A 78 -4.75 1.11 19.09
C PHE A 78 -5.24 2.55 19.29
N ILE A 79 -6.23 2.77 20.14
CA ILE A 79 -6.77 4.10 20.42
C ILE A 79 -5.74 4.97 21.14
N ASN A 80 -4.95 4.42 22.08
CA ASN A 80 -3.87 5.15 22.74
C ASN A 80 -2.77 5.56 21.76
N TYR A 81 -2.45 4.70 20.80
CA TYR A 81 -1.50 5.04 19.74
C TYR A 81 -2.03 6.13 18.80
N VAL A 82 -3.31 6.09 18.42
CA VAL A 82 -3.94 7.15 17.61
C VAL A 82 -3.96 8.47 18.37
N ASP A 83 -4.28 8.45 19.66
CA ASP A 83 -4.23 9.62 20.54
C ASP A 83 -2.84 10.25 20.58
N PHE A 84 -1.81 9.42 20.73
CA PHE A 84 -0.41 9.84 20.73
C PHE A 84 -0.01 10.55 19.43
N ILE A 85 -0.24 9.90 18.28
CA ILE A 85 0.17 10.50 16.99
C ILE A 85 -0.63 11.77 16.66
N TYR A 86 -1.91 11.81 17.03
CA TYR A 86 -2.76 13.00 16.81
C TYR A 86 -2.30 14.18 17.66
N LYS A 87 -1.99 13.98 18.94
CA LYS A 87 -1.43 15.01 19.83
C LYS A 87 -0.11 15.57 19.34
N ASN A 88 0.70 14.77 18.68
CA ASN A 88 1.99 15.18 18.14
C ASN A 88 1.93 15.79 16.74
N GLY A 89 0.72 15.94 16.14
CA GLY A 89 0.55 16.74 14.93
C GLY A 89 0.52 15.96 13.62
N VAL A 90 0.22 14.64 13.62
CA VAL A 90 0.00 13.92 12.37
C VAL A 90 -1.11 14.59 11.56
N ASP A 91 -0.91 14.72 10.23
CA ASP A 91 -1.90 15.35 9.36
C ASP A 91 -3.07 14.41 9.02
N ALA A 92 -2.81 13.12 8.81
CA ALA A 92 -3.85 12.13 8.58
C ALA A 92 -3.40 10.71 8.95
N VAL A 93 -4.37 9.81 9.10
CA VAL A 93 -4.13 8.38 9.27
C VAL A 93 -4.64 7.59 8.06
N ILE A 94 -3.89 6.56 7.64
CA ILE A 94 -4.30 5.64 6.56
C ILE A 94 -4.76 4.35 7.21
N ILE A 95 -6.06 4.02 7.10
CA ILE A 95 -6.71 2.94 7.83
C ILE A 95 -7.40 1.92 6.91
N GLN A 96 -7.47 0.65 7.36
CA GLN A 96 -8.15 -0.45 6.66
C GLN A 96 -9.41 -0.94 7.40
N ASP A 97 -9.34 -1.12 8.71
CA ASP A 97 -10.42 -1.69 9.53
C ASP A 97 -11.56 -0.70 9.71
N LEU A 98 -12.76 -1.03 9.18
CA LEU A 98 -13.92 -0.13 9.22
C LEU A 98 -14.50 0.04 10.63
N GLY A 99 -14.39 -0.98 11.50
CA GLY A 99 -14.80 -0.86 12.90
C GLY A 99 -13.91 0.15 13.64
N MET A 100 -12.60 0.09 13.39
CA MET A 100 -11.64 1.05 13.93
C MET A 100 -11.79 2.44 13.31
N ALA A 101 -12.12 2.54 12.02
CA ALA A 101 -12.39 3.82 11.37
C ALA A 101 -13.61 4.53 11.97
N ASP A 102 -14.70 3.80 12.22
CA ASP A 102 -15.88 4.33 12.89
C ASP A 102 -15.56 4.79 14.33
N LEU A 103 -14.78 3.98 15.05
CA LEU A 103 -14.33 4.31 16.40
C LEU A 103 -13.46 5.57 16.44
N ILE A 104 -12.50 5.71 15.49
CA ILE A 104 -11.67 6.91 15.35
C ILE A 104 -12.52 8.12 15.03
N HIS A 105 -13.43 8.02 14.07
CA HIS A 105 -14.30 9.13 13.67
C HIS A 105 -15.14 9.66 14.84
N LYS A 106 -15.64 8.77 15.69
CA LYS A 106 -16.39 9.13 16.91
C LYS A 106 -15.51 9.71 18.00
N THR A 107 -14.32 9.12 18.21
CA THR A 107 -13.38 9.51 19.27
C THR A 107 -12.63 10.79 18.93
N PHE A 108 -12.15 10.91 17.70
CA PHE A 108 -11.31 12.00 17.19
C PHE A 108 -11.92 12.63 15.93
N PRO A 109 -13.03 13.37 16.04
CA PRO A 109 -13.83 13.80 14.89
C PRO A 109 -13.10 14.71 13.91
N ASN A 110 -12.03 15.36 14.34
CA ASN A 110 -11.24 16.27 13.52
C ASN A 110 -9.97 15.61 12.94
N LEU A 111 -9.68 14.34 13.27
CA LEU A 111 -8.54 13.63 12.68
C LEU A 111 -8.89 13.16 11.26
N GLU A 112 -8.09 13.61 10.29
CA GLU A 112 -8.30 13.26 8.88
C GLU A 112 -8.00 11.77 8.64
N MET A 113 -8.92 11.07 7.97
CA MET A 113 -8.81 9.67 7.64
C MET A 113 -8.71 9.46 6.13
N HIS A 114 -7.72 8.66 5.71
CA HIS A 114 -7.54 8.16 4.36
C HIS A 114 -7.83 6.66 4.30
N ALA A 115 -8.70 6.24 3.37
CA ALA A 115 -8.98 4.82 3.19
C ALA A 115 -7.78 4.12 2.54
N SER A 116 -7.29 3.06 3.18
CA SER A 116 -6.20 2.25 2.64
C SER A 116 -6.62 1.54 1.35
N THR A 117 -5.69 1.33 0.42
CA THR A 117 -5.91 0.44 -0.74
C THR A 117 -6.36 -0.97 -0.34
N GLN A 118 -6.09 -1.40 0.89
CA GLN A 118 -6.53 -2.69 1.42
C GLN A 118 -8.03 -2.78 1.67
N MET A 119 -8.78 -1.67 1.62
CA MET A 119 -10.24 -1.66 1.60
C MET A 119 -10.83 -2.06 0.22
N ASN A 120 -9.98 -2.31 -0.76
CA ASN A 120 -10.34 -2.76 -2.11
C ASN A 120 -11.38 -1.88 -2.83
N VAL A 121 -11.26 -0.56 -2.72
CA VAL A 121 -12.21 0.37 -3.34
C VAL A 121 -11.95 0.45 -4.85
N HIS A 122 -12.85 -0.10 -5.63
CA HIS A 122 -12.71 -0.21 -7.08
C HIS A 122 -13.97 0.23 -7.86
N ASN A 123 -15.02 0.67 -7.16
CA ASN A 123 -16.27 1.14 -7.76
C ASN A 123 -16.82 2.41 -7.06
N ILE A 124 -17.78 3.06 -7.70
CA ILE A 124 -18.37 4.33 -7.25
C ILE A 124 -19.13 4.16 -5.93
N ASN A 125 -19.79 3.02 -5.72
CA ASN A 125 -20.55 2.77 -4.49
C ASN A 125 -19.64 2.71 -3.27
N GLY A 126 -18.46 2.10 -3.40
CA GLY A 126 -17.44 2.09 -2.35
C GLY A 126 -16.96 3.50 -2.00
N LEU A 127 -16.75 4.36 -3.00
CA LEU A 127 -16.39 5.76 -2.77
C LEU A 127 -17.49 6.53 -2.02
N LYS A 128 -18.76 6.38 -2.45
CA LYS A 128 -19.90 7.04 -1.81
C LYS A 128 -20.03 6.61 -0.35
N PHE A 129 -19.88 5.32 -0.08
CA PHE A 129 -19.93 4.75 1.27
C PHE A 129 -18.84 5.36 2.18
N LEU A 130 -17.59 5.44 1.71
CA LEU A 130 -16.50 5.99 2.50
C LEU A 130 -16.63 7.52 2.68
N LYS A 131 -17.13 8.24 1.69
CA LYS A 131 -17.44 9.67 1.84
C LYS A 131 -18.48 9.89 2.95
N GLU A 132 -19.55 9.09 3.00
CA GLU A 132 -20.56 9.14 4.05
C GLU A 132 -20.01 8.78 5.44
N MET A 133 -18.93 7.97 5.51
CA MET A 133 -18.21 7.68 6.74
C MET A 133 -17.26 8.79 7.19
N GLY A 134 -17.11 9.87 6.44
CA GLY A 134 -16.23 11.00 6.78
C GLY A 134 -14.78 10.83 6.32
N PHE A 135 -14.47 9.88 5.45
CA PHE A 135 -13.15 9.80 4.83
C PHE A 135 -12.90 11.00 3.91
N LYS A 136 -11.72 11.59 4.03
CA LYS A 136 -11.28 12.70 3.18
C LYS A 136 -10.72 12.23 1.85
N ARG A 137 -10.00 11.09 1.87
CA ARG A 137 -9.27 10.54 0.72
C ARG A 137 -9.43 9.03 0.62
N VAL A 138 -9.44 8.52 -0.61
CA VAL A 138 -9.47 7.08 -0.88
C VAL A 138 -8.27 6.69 -1.74
N VAL A 139 -7.47 5.75 -1.24
CA VAL A 139 -6.44 5.08 -2.03
C VAL A 139 -7.10 3.98 -2.84
N LEU A 140 -7.25 4.18 -4.13
CA LEU A 140 -7.91 3.23 -5.01
C LEU A 140 -7.21 1.88 -5.06
N ALA A 141 -7.98 0.82 -5.30
CA ALA A 141 -7.43 -0.48 -5.63
C ALA A 141 -6.57 -0.39 -6.91
N ARG A 142 -5.46 -1.13 -6.94
CA ARG A 142 -4.50 -1.10 -8.06
C ARG A 142 -5.04 -1.71 -9.36
N GLU A 143 -6.21 -2.31 -9.29
CA GLU A 143 -6.94 -2.98 -10.37
C GLU A 143 -7.84 -2.02 -11.15
N VAL A 144 -8.05 -0.81 -10.67
CA VAL A 144 -8.96 0.18 -11.26
C VAL A 144 -8.38 0.73 -12.57
N PRO A 145 -9.07 0.59 -13.72
CA PRO A 145 -8.61 1.16 -14.98
C PRO A 145 -8.88 2.66 -15.03
N ILE A 146 -8.12 3.35 -15.87
CA ILE A 146 -8.12 4.82 -15.97
C ILE A 146 -9.49 5.40 -16.29
N GLU A 147 -10.28 4.73 -17.15
CA GLU A 147 -11.63 5.15 -17.49
C GLU A 147 -12.60 5.12 -16.27
N THR A 148 -12.37 4.15 -15.38
CA THR A 148 -13.14 4.07 -14.13
C THR A 148 -12.70 5.15 -13.16
N ILE A 149 -11.38 5.43 -13.04
CA ILE A 149 -10.86 6.53 -12.21
C ILE A 149 -11.48 7.87 -12.65
N LYS A 150 -11.57 8.11 -13.97
CA LYS A 150 -12.20 9.30 -14.52
C LYS A 150 -13.67 9.43 -14.06
N LYS A 151 -14.46 8.37 -14.23
CA LYS A 151 -15.87 8.36 -13.80
C LYS A 151 -16.01 8.58 -12.29
N MET A 152 -15.16 7.94 -11.49
CA MET A 152 -15.13 8.11 -10.06
C MET A 152 -14.91 9.57 -9.67
N LYS A 153 -13.95 10.24 -10.33
CA LYS A 153 -13.62 11.66 -10.08
C LYS A 153 -14.74 12.60 -10.50
N GLU A 154 -15.45 12.27 -11.57
CA GLU A 154 -16.60 13.06 -12.05
C GLU A 154 -17.83 12.91 -11.15
N GLU A 155 -18.09 11.71 -10.57
CA GLU A 155 -19.32 11.41 -9.85
C GLU A 155 -19.25 11.63 -8.33
N VAL A 156 -18.05 11.56 -7.73
CA VAL A 156 -17.92 11.62 -6.26
C VAL A 156 -16.89 12.67 -5.87
N ASP A 157 -17.34 13.68 -5.15
CA ASP A 157 -16.45 14.71 -4.59
C ASP A 157 -15.73 14.19 -3.33
N ILE A 158 -14.64 13.45 -3.55
CA ILE A 158 -13.72 12.93 -2.57
C ILE A 158 -12.31 12.92 -3.18
N GLU A 159 -11.27 13.07 -2.38
CA GLU A 159 -9.90 13.01 -2.89
C GLU A 159 -9.54 11.57 -3.30
N LEU A 160 -8.99 11.42 -4.51
CA LEU A 160 -8.51 10.14 -5.03
C LEU A 160 -6.99 10.08 -5.00
N GLU A 161 -6.46 8.99 -4.46
CA GLU A 161 -5.04 8.66 -4.44
C GLU A 161 -4.77 7.41 -5.27
N VAL A 162 -3.80 7.47 -6.18
CA VAL A 162 -3.46 6.40 -7.13
C VAL A 162 -1.99 6.04 -7.00
N PHE A 163 -1.68 4.74 -6.95
CA PHE A 163 -0.28 4.29 -7.07
C PHE A 163 0.26 4.55 -8.46
N VAL A 164 1.44 5.14 -8.54
CA VAL A 164 2.10 5.48 -9.81
C VAL A 164 3.43 4.78 -10.02
N HIS A 165 4.08 4.28 -8.95
CA HIS A 165 5.37 3.58 -9.04
C HIS A 165 5.53 2.51 -7.97
N GLY A 166 6.27 1.45 -8.29
CA GLY A 166 6.79 0.45 -7.36
C GLY A 166 6.03 -0.88 -7.37
N ALA A 167 6.15 -1.63 -6.29
CA ALA A 167 5.70 -3.02 -6.23
C ALA A 167 4.19 -3.18 -6.40
N LEU A 168 3.79 -4.08 -7.32
CA LEU A 168 2.40 -4.53 -7.47
C LEU A 168 2.13 -5.81 -6.67
N CYS A 169 0.88 -5.96 -6.24
CA CYS A 169 0.33 -7.22 -5.76
C CYS A 169 -0.34 -7.93 -6.93
N ILE A 170 -0.31 -9.28 -6.95
CA ILE A 170 -1.02 -10.09 -7.94
C ILE A 170 -2.51 -10.24 -7.59
N SER A 171 -2.81 -10.31 -6.30
CA SER A 171 -4.19 -10.33 -5.81
C SER A 171 -4.81 -8.95 -5.89
N CYS A 172 -6.12 -8.89 -6.04
CA CYS A 172 -6.87 -7.68 -5.76
C CYS A 172 -6.51 -7.17 -4.36
N SER A 173 -6.46 -5.85 -4.22
CA SER A 173 -5.91 -5.20 -3.03
C SER A 173 -6.69 -5.60 -1.77
N GLY A 174 -5.99 -6.04 -0.71
CA GLY A 174 -6.62 -6.49 0.54
C GLY A 174 -7.21 -7.92 0.51
N GLU A 175 -7.32 -8.55 -0.67
CA GLU A 175 -8.09 -9.76 -0.91
C GLU A 175 -7.20 -11.02 -0.99
N CYS A 176 -6.25 -11.19 -0.05
CA CYS A 176 -5.31 -12.30 -0.10
C CYS A 176 -5.06 -12.93 1.26
N TYR A 177 -5.40 -14.20 1.38
CA TYR A 177 -5.12 -15.07 2.53
C TYR A 177 -3.99 -16.08 2.27
N PHE A 178 -3.36 -16.07 1.08
CA PHE A 178 -2.39 -17.08 0.68
C PHE A 178 -1.22 -17.20 1.67
N SER A 179 -0.69 -16.07 2.12
CA SER A 179 0.40 -16.05 3.10
C SER A 179 -0.04 -16.52 4.50
N TYR A 180 -1.29 -16.30 4.87
CA TYR A 180 -1.85 -16.79 6.13
C TYR A 180 -1.92 -18.31 6.15
N PHE A 181 -2.57 -18.91 5.15
CA PHE A 181 -2.75 -20.36 5.10
C PHE A 181 -1.45 -21.14 4.89
N GLU A 182 -0.50 -20.62 4.09
CA GLU A 182 0.73 -21.32 3.77
C GLU A 182 1.87 -21.10 4.77
N CYS A 183 1.90 -19.96 5.44
CA CYS A 183 3.02 -19.55 6.28
C CYS A 183 2.62 -19.10 7.68
N ASN A 184 1.34 -19.15 8.05
CA ASN A 184 0.78 -18.55 9.25
C ASN A 184 1.18 -17.06 9.43
N ARG A 185 1.24 -16.33 8.30
CA ARG A 185 1.67 -14.93 8.24
C ARG A 185 0.63 -14.10 7.50
N SER A 186 -0.24 -13.41 8.26
CA SER A 186 -1.30 -12.61 7.67
C SER A 186 -0.77 -11.43 6.85
N GLY A 187 -1.20 -11.36 5.57
CA GLY A 187 -0.99 -10.20 4.72
C GLY A 187 -1.76 -8.98 5.21
N ASN A 188 -2.94 -9.19 5.78
CA ASN A 188 -3.81 -8.15 6.33
C ASN A 188 -3.30 -7.58 7.66
N ARG A 189 -2.32 -8.25 8.27
CA ARG A 189 -1.57 -7.78 9.43
C ARG A 189 -0.11 -7.42 9.11
N GLY A 190 0.15 -7.12 7.83
CA GLY A 190 1.45 -6.63 7.37
C GLY A 190 2.58 -7.66 7.30
N LYS A 191 2.29 -8.96 7.51
CA LYS A 191 3.30 -10.03 7.59
C LYS A 191 3.41 -10.91 6.34
N CYS A 192 2.98 -10.42 5.17
CA CYS A 192 2.97 -11.19 3.92
C CYS A 192 4.33 -11.83 3.59
N ALA A 193 4.34 -13.16 3.36
CA ALA A 193 5.53 -13.92 2.98
C ALA A 193 5.83 -13.89 1.48
N GLN A 194 5.03 -13.20 0.66
CA GLN A 194 5.18 -13.12 -0.80
C GLN A 194 5.14 -14.50 -1.49
N VAL A 195 4.25 -15.39 -1.07
CA VAL A 195 4.07 -16.75 -1.61
C VAL A 195 3.87 -16.72 -3.13
N CYS A 196 3.16 -15.72 -3.66
CA CYS A 196 2.96 -15.51 -5.09
C CYS A 196 4.26 -15.31 -5.90
N ARG A 197 5.39 -15.02 -5.24
CA ARG A 197 6.71 -14.82 -5.87
C ARG A 197 7.59 -16.06 -5.78
N GLN A 198 7.02 -17.23 -5.42
CA GLN A 198 7.68 -18.52 -5.48
C GLN A 198 7.50 -19.16 -6.85
N PRO A 199 8.35 -20.14 -7.21
CA PRO A 199 8.15 -20.91 -8.45
C PRO A 199 6.97 -21.85 -8.31
N TYR A 200 6.21 -22.00 -9.39
CA TYR A 200 5.08 -22.91 -9.51
C TYR A 200 5.12 -23.67 -10.83
N THR A 201 4.61 -24.89 -10.81
CA THR A 201 4.31 -25.70 -12.00
C THR A 201 2.80 -25.65 -12.27
N LEU A 202 2.39 -25.52 -13.53
CA LEU A 202 0.98 -25.60 -13.94
C LEU A 202 0.64 -27.02 -14.37
N LEU A 203 -0.43 -27.56 -13.82
CA LEU A 203 -1.01 -28.84 -14.28
C LEU A 203 -2.38 -28.61 -14.93
N ASN A 204 -2.71 -29.45 -15.92
CA ASN A 204 -4.06 -29.66 -16.46
C ASN A 204 -4.45 -31.10 -16.14
N GLY A 205 -5.34 -31.30 -15.19
CA GLY A 205 -5.50 -32.62 -14.54
C GLY A 205 -4.18 -33.03 -13.90
N ASP A 206 -3.66 -34.19 -14.31
CA ASP A 206 -2.35 -34.72 -13.87
C ASP A 206 -1.20 -34.43 -14.86
N LYS A 207 -1.47 -33.73 -15.95
CA LYS A 207 -0.46 -33.44 -16.98
C LYS A 207 0.20 -32.13 -16.77
N THR A 208 1.53 -32.09 -16.74
CA THR A 208 2.31 -30.84 -16.69
C THR A 208 2.11 -30.03 -17.97
N VAL A 209 1.84 -28.74 -17.81
CA VAL A 209 1.85 -27.75 -18.89
C VAL A 209 3.26 -27.18 -18.96
N GLU A 210 3.99 -27.45 -20.02
CA GLU A 210 5.35 -26.96 -20.22
C GLU A 210 5.32 -25.46 -20.49
N LEU A 211 5.89 -24.67 -19.57
CA LEU A 211 6.01 -23.23 -19.62
C LEU A 211 7.49 -22.84 -19.50
N GLY A 212 7.91 -21.82 -20.26
CA GLY A 212 9.26 -21.26 -20.14
C GLY A 212 9.51 -20.49 -18.83
N ASP A 213 8.45 -20.05 -18.20
CA ASP A 213 8.44 -19.26 -16.96
C ASP A 213 8.22 -20.14 -15.72
N LYS A 214 8.84 -19.77 -14.59
CA LYS A 214 8.68 -20.46 -13.30
C LYS A 214 7.87 -19.64 -12.29
N TYR A 215 7.98 -18.30 -12.34
CA TYR A 215 7.36 -17.39 -11.36
C TYR A 215 6.02 -16.85 -11.89
N LEU A 216 5.08 -17.77 -12.08
CA LEU A 216 3.83 -17.56 -12.83
C LEU A 216 2.91 -16.48 -12.24
N LEU A 217 3.08 -16.14 -10.97
CA LEU A 217 2.29 -15.16 -10.22
C LEU A 217 3.10 -13.93 -9.77
N SER A 218 4.35 -13.75 -10.26
CA SER A 218 5.22 -12.67 -9.80
C SER A 218 5.07 -11.41 -10.67
N PRO A 219 4.35 -10.34 -10.24
CA PRO A 219 4.18 -9.15 -11.06
C PRO A 219 5.46 -8.34 -11.18
N LYS A 220 5.58 -7.62 -12.30
CA LYS A 220 6.53 -6.53 -12.51
C LYS A 220 6.22 -5.36 -11.56
N ASP A 221 7.08 -4.36 -11.55
CA ASP A 221 6.85 -3.11 -10.82
C ASP A 221 6.06 -2.11 -11.69
N LEU A 222 5.15 -1.39 -11.05
CA LEU A 222 4.42 -0.29 -11.68
C LEU A 222 5.37 0.85 -12.02
N CYS A 223 5.22 1.43 -13.21
CA CYS A 223 5.89 2.67 -13.58
C CYS A 223 5.03 3.41 -14.62
N THR A 224 4.37 4.47 -14.17
CA THR A 224 3.43 5.25 -15.01
C THR A 224 4.02 6.59 -15.45
N ILE A 225 5.31 6.83 -15.24
CA ILE A 225 5.93 8.16 -15.42
C ILE A 225 5.69 8.76 -16.81
N ASN A 226 5.71 7.94 -17.85
CA ASN A 226 5.45 8.37 -19.23
C ASN A 226 3.96 8.61 -19.53
N ASN A 227 3.07 8.15 -18.67
CA ASN A 227 1.61 8.28 -18.83
C ASN A 227 0.97 9.11 -17.72
N LEU A 228 1.79 9.81 -16.93
CA LEU A 228 1.32 10.55 -15.75
C LEU A 228 0.34 11.67 -16.11
N ASP A 229 0.52 12.26 -17.31
CA ASP A 229 -0.32 13.35 -17.80
C ASP A 229 -1.81 12.99 -17.91
N ASP A 230 -2.12 11.71 -18.17
CA ASP A 230 -3.50 11.26 -18.23
C ASP A 230 -4.18 11.32 -16.86
N LEU A 231 -3.45 10.94 -15.80
CA LEU A 231 -3.92 11.04 -14.41
C LEU A 231 -4.01 12.50 -13.93
N ILE A 232 -3.07 13.35 -14.35
CA ILE A 232 -3.09 14.80 -14.08
C ILE A 232 -4.33 15.45 -14.72
N LYS A 233 -4.62 15.11 -15.98
CA LYS A 233 -5.79 15.64 -16.73
C LYS A 233 -7.11 15.22 -16.09
N ILE A 234 -7.20 14.01 -15.53
CA ILE A 234 -8.37 13.53 -14.79
C ILE A 234 -8.55 14.31 -13.48
N GLY A 235 -7.48 14.91 -12.95
CA GLY A 235 -7.51 15.64 -11.68
C GLY A 235 -7.39 14.73 -10.47
N VAL A 236 -6.60 13.65 -10.56
CA VAL A 236 -6.24 12.82 -9.42
C VAL A 236 -5.50 13.68 -8.38
N ASP A 237 -5.90 13.59 -7.11
CA ASP A 237 -5.42 14.50 -6.06
C ASP A 237 -4.05 14.11 -5.51
N SER A 238 -3.71 12.81 -5.47
CA SER A 238 -2.44 12.34 -4.91
C SER A 238 -1.86 11.17 -5.72
N PHE A 239 -0.56 11.25 -6.01
CA PHE A 239 0.24 10.21 -6.65
C PHE A 239 1.13 9.52 -5.63
N LYS A 240 0.90 8.22 -5.42
CA LYS A 240 1.59 7.43 -4.41
C LYS A 240 2.70 6.56 -4.98
N ILE A 241 3.89 6.70 -4.43
CA ILE A 241 5.03 5.83 -4.69
C ILE A 241 5.04 4.69 -3.66
N GLU A 242 5.06 3.42 -4.10
CA GLU A 242 5.27 2.26 -3.20
C GLU A 242 6.76 2.06 -2.97
N GLY A 243 7.18 1.89 -1.69
CA GLY A 243 8.59 1.72 -1.43
C GLY A 243 9.05 1.76 0.03
N ARG A 244 8.21 1.57 1.05
CA ARG A 244 8.62 1.62 2.47
C ARG A 244 9.75 0.65 2.86
N MET A 245 9.92 -0.45 2.12
CA MET A 245 11.01 -1.41 2.30
C MET A 245 12.15 -1.20 1.29
N LYS A 246 12.25 -0.03 0.69
CA LYS A 246 13.29 0.30 -0.30
C LYS A 246 14.36 1.20 0.31
N SER A 247 15.55 1.20 -0.34
CA SER A 247 16.65 2.06 0.08
C SER A 247 16.33 3.54 -0.15
N LYS A 248 17.06 4.41 0.55
CA LYS A 248 16.96 5.86 0.40
C LYS A 248 17.26 6.34 -1.03
N GLU A 249 18.19 5.66 -1.74
CA GLU A 249 18.54 5.99 -3.11
C GLU A 249 17.36 5.74 -4.06
N TYR A 250 16.63 4.63 -3.85
CA TYR A 250 15.41 4.36 -4.61
C TYR A 250 14.36 5.44 -4.36
N VAL A 251 14.09 5.75 -3.08
CA VAL A 251 13.06 6.71 -2.72
C VAL A 251 13.44 8.11 -3.21
N GLY A 252 14.67 8.55 -3.02
CA GLY A 252 15.15 9.85 -3.46
C GLY A 252 15.07 10.02 -4.98
N LEU A 253 15.60 9.07 -5.73
CA LEU A 253 15.61 9.16 -7.19
C LEU A 253 14.18 9.12 -7.78
N VAL A 254 13.37 8.16 -7.35
CA VAL A 254 11.99 8.02 -7.86
C VAL A 254 11.19 9.27 -7.53
N THR A 255 11.25 9.78 -6.29
CA THR A 255 10.56 11.01 -5.89
C THR A 255 10.99 12.19 -6.77
N ARG A 256 12.30 12.38 -7.00
CA ARG A 256 12.85 13.44 -7.87
C ARG A 256 12.33 13.34 -9.32
N CYS A 257 12.35 12.14 -9.90
CA CYS A 257 11.88 11.93 -11.27
C CYS A 257 10.38 12.27 -11.42
N TYR A 258 9.53 11.80 -10.48
CA TYR A 258 8.10 12.11 -10.49
C TYR A 258 7.84 13.59 -10.21
N ARG A 259 8.61 14.22 -9.32
CA ARG A 259 8.52 15.68 -9.07
C ARG A 259 8.85 16.49 -10.32
N ASN A 260 9.94 16.13 -11.01
CA ASN A 260 10.33 16.80 -12.26
C ASN A 260 9.28 16.61 -13.38
N LYS A 261 8.66 15.43 -13.44
CA LYS A 261 7.57 15.18 -14.41
C LYS A 261 6.34 16.02 -14.07
N ILE A 262 5.94 16.13 -12.80
CA ILE A 262 4.77 16.91 -12.38
C ILE A 262 4.98 18.41 -12.60
N ASP A 263 6.16 18.94 -12.24
CA ASP A 263 6.41 20.40 -12.26
C ASP A 263 6.84 20.93 -13.63
N TYR A 264 7.58 20.12 -14.40
CA TYR A 264 8.26 20.60 -15.61
C TYR A 264 7.97 19.75 -16.84
N ASP A 265 7.17 18.71 -16.73
CA ASP A 265 6.95 17.71 -17.79
C ASP A 265 8.26 17.09 -18.33
N LYS A 266 9.28 16.96 -17.45
CA LYS A 266 10.61 16.47 -17.83
C LYS A 266 10.86 15.09 -17.27
N VAL A 267 11.10 14.15 -18.16
CA VAL A 267 11.65 12.82 -17.88
C VAL A 267 12.46 12.36 -19.08
N SER A 268 13.68 11.92 -18.86
CA SER A 268 14.57 11.40 -19.88
C SER A 268 14.63 9.87 -19.87
N ASP A 269 15.11 9.27 -20.95
CA ASP A 269 15.40 7.82 -20.99
C ASP A 269 16.49 7.45 -19.98
N GLU A 270 17.38 8.37 -19.65
CA GLU A 270 18.39 8.21 -18.61
C GLU A 270 17.73 8.12 -17.22
N ASP A 271 16.75 8.96 -16.91
CA ASP A 271 15.99 8.90 -15.66
C ASP A 271 15.30 7.53 -15.50
N ILE A 272 14.65 7.04 -16.57
CA ILE A 272 14.02 5.72 -16.57
C ILE A 272 15.06 4.62 -16.36
N THR A 273 16.22 4.72 -16.99
CA THR A 273 17.34 3.78 -16.85
C THR A 273 17.88 3.82 -15.42
N ASN A 274 18.05 4.99 -14.83
CA ASN A 274 18.53 5.17 -13.47
C ASN A 274 17.51 4.63 -12.44
N MET A 275 16.21 4.83 -12.64
CA MET A 275 15.17 4.18 -11.82
C MET A 275 15.28 2.64 -11.90
N LYS A 276 15.58 2.07 -13.09
CA LYS A 276 15.82 0.62 -13.22
C LYS A 276 17.09 0.17 -12.50
N LYS A 277 18.14 1.01 -12.44
CA LYS A 277 19.40 0.70 -11.74
C LYS A 277 19.21 0.61 -10.24
N VAL A 278 18.41 1.52 -9.63
CA VAL A 278 18.17 1.48 -8.18
C VAL A 278 17.24 0.34 -7.78
N PHE A 279 16.20 0.04 -8.55
CA PHE A 279 15.39 -1.18 -8.38
C PHE A 279 14.38 -1.39 -9.51
N ASN A 280 14.32 -2.61 -10.07
CA ASN A 280 13.21 -3.01 -10.93
C ASN A 280 13.04 -4.54 -11.01
N ARG A 281 11.81 -4.98 -11.25
CA ARG A 281 11.44 -6.36 -11.64
C ARG A 281 10.87 -6.41 -13.06
N GLY A 282 11.28 -5.49 -13.91
CA GLY A 282 10.61 -5.07 -15.13
C GLY A 282 9.54 -4.03 -14.81
N PHE A 283 9.31 -3.08 -15.74
CA PHE A 283 8.28 -2.07 -15.58
C PHE A 283 7.01 -2.43 -16.35
N THR A 284 5.85 -2.06 -15.79
CA THR A 284 4.53 -2.24 -16.37
C THR A 284 3.62 -1.08 -16.02
N LEU A 285 2.60 -0.83 -16.84
CA LEU A 285 1.51 0.11 -16.51
C LEU A 285 0.43 -0.53 -15.60
N GLY A 286 0.65 -1.76 -15.15
CA GLY A 286 -0.29 -2.47 -14.31
C GLY A 286 -1.64 -2.69 -14.99
N ASN A 287 -2.72 -2.39 -14.28
CA ASN A 287 -4.09 -2.51 -14.78
C ASN A 287 -4.65 -1.20 -15.33
N LEU A 288 -3.89 -0.10 -15.34
CA LEU A 288 -4.37 1.23 -15.74
C LEU A 288 -4.93 1.26 -17.15
N TYR A 289 -4.21 0.65 -18.12
CA TYR A 289 -4.62 0.61 -19.53
C TYR A 289 -4.85 -0.83 -20.01
N SER A 290 -4.53 -1.82 -19.18
CA SER A 290 -4.48 -3.21 -19.61
C SER A 290 -5.84 -3.86 -19.61
N LYS A 291 -6.15 -4.49 -20.72
CA LYS A 291 -7.31 -5.38 -20.84
C LYS A 291 -6.98 -6.83 -20.46
N ARG A 292 -5.76 -7.24 -20.21
CA ARG A 292 -5.27 -8.57 -19.77
C ARG A 292 -3.82 -8.76 -20.26
N ALA A 293 -2.82 -8.47 -19.45
CA ALA A 293 -1.48 -8.38 -20.00
C ALA A 293 -0.57 -9.53 -19.57
N LYS A 294 -0.07 -10.27 -20.55
CA LYS A 294 1.14 -11.08 -20.40
C LYS A 294 2.32 -10.24 -19.90
N GLU A 295 2.34 -8.96 -20.22
CA GLU A 295 3.32 -7.97 -19.77
C GLU A 295 3.26 -7.65 -18.28
N PHE A 296 2.22 -8.07 -17.57
CA PHE A 296 2.06 -7.83 -16.13
C PHE A 296 3.03 -8.65 -15.27
N ILE A 297 3.40 -9.85 -15.72
CA ILE A 297 4.22 -10.81 -14.98
C ILE A 297 5.68 -10.78 -15.41
N ASN A 298 6.58 -10.94 -14.44
CA ASN A 298 7.95 -11.35 -14.64
C ASN A 298 8.10 -12.83 -14.24
N GLY A 299 7.81 -13.71 -15.16
CA GLY A 299 7.88 -15.16 -14.94
C GLY A 299 9.29 -15.72 -14.80
N PHE A 300 10.27 -14.93 -15.22
CA PHE A 300 11.68 -15.34 -15.18
C PHE A 300 12.30 -15.15 -13.79
N ARG A 301 12.00 -14.01 -13.09
CA ARG A 301 12.66 -13.66 -11.83
C ARG A 301 11.78 -12.81 -10.90
N PRO A 302 11.69 -13.14 -9.59
CA PRO A 302 10.87 -12.39 -8.64
C PRO A 302 11.59 -11.19 -7.99
N ASN A 303 12.93 -11.11 -8.12
CA ASN A 303 13.79 -10.13 -7.46
C ASN A 303 14.26 -9.05 -8.44
N HIS A 304 15.07 -8.12 -7.93
CA HIS A 304 15.68 -7.06 -8.73
C HIS A 304 16.43 -7.61 -9.96
N LEU A 305 16.07 -7.14 -11.15
CA LEU A 305 16.70 -7.53 -12.42
C LEU A 305 18.05 -6.88 -12.63
N GLY A 306 18.19 -5.62 -12.21
CA GLY A 306 19.29 -4.76 -12.63
C GLY A 306 19.12 -4.24 -14.07
N VAL A 307 20.20 -3.71 -14.62
CA VAL A 307 20.28 -3.21 -16.01
C VAL A 307 21.35 -3.98 -16.75
N LEU A 308 21.05 -4.43 -17.97
CA LEU A 308 22.01 -5.12 -18.83
C LEU A 308 23.18 -4.20 -19.15
N ILE A 309 24.40 -4.62 -18.82
CA ILE A 309 25.64 -3.85 -19.03
C ILE A 309 26.66 -4.55 -19.91
N GLY A 310 26.41 -5.76 -20.36
CA GLY A 310 27.33 -6.46 -21.22
C GLY A 310 27.08 -7.94 -21.38
N GLU A 311 28.03 -8.59 -22.03
CA GLU A 311 28.01 -10.02 -22.30
C GLU A 311 29.40 -10.62 -22.07
N VAL A 312 29.44 -11.81 -21.53
CA VAL A 312 30.68 -12.57 -21.32
C VAL A 312 31.26 -13.00 -22.68
N ILE A 313 32.48 -12.61 -22.95
CA ILE A 313 33.21 -12.98 -24.16
C ILE A 313 34.22 -14.09 -23.94
N ASP A 314 34.74 -14.24 -22.73
CA ASP A 314 35.68 -15.29 -22.36
C ASP A 314 35.68 -15.56 -20.85
N TYR A 315 36.09 -16.77 -20.45
CA TYR A 315 36.41 -17.13 -19.06
C TYR A 315 37.69 -17.95 -19.04
N LYS A 316 38.72 -17.44 -18.33
CA LYS A 316 40.03 -18.14 -18.28
C LYS A 316 40.75 -17.88 -16.95
N LYS A 317 41.32 -18.93 -16.36
CA LYS A 317 42.13 -18.84 -15.13
C LYS A 317 41.46 -18.08 -13.98
N GLY A 318 40.17 -18.31 -13.73
CA GLY A 318 39.43 -17.67 -12.65
C GLY A 318 39.05 -16.19 -12.91
N LYS A 319 39.22 -15.74 -14.17
CA LYS A 319 38.78 -14.41 -14.60
C LYS A 319 37.70 -14.50 -15.66
N VAL A 320 36.63 -13.73 -15.50
CA VAL A 320 35.58 -13.54 -16.50
C VAL A 320 35.86 -12.26 -17.28
N LYS A 321 35.86 -12.36 -18.62
CA LYS A 321 36.02 -11.22 -19.51
C LYS A 321 34.67 -10.85 -20.12
N ILE A 322 34.30 -9.57 -20.00
CA ILE A 322 33.05 -9.06 -20.54
C ILE A 322 33.28 -7.93 -21.53
N ARG A 323 32.37 -7.79 -22.50
CA ARG A 323 32.26 -6.61 -23.37
C ARG A 323 31.13 -5.72 -22.87
N LEU A 324 31.47 -4.47 -22.55
CA LEU A 324 30.54 -3.52 -21.94
C LEU A 324 29.59 -2.87 -22.97
N THR A 325 28.33 -2.78 -22.62
CA THR A 325 27.30 -1.97 -23.29
C THR A 325 26.91 -0.73 -22.50
N ASP A 326 27.35 -0.64 -21.24
CA ASP A 326 27.23 0.50 -20.34
C ASP A 326 28.53 0.63 -19.52
N TYR A 327 28.69 1.71 -18.75
CA TYR A 327 29.86 1.89 -17.88
C TYR A 327 29.79 1.00 -16.64
N ILE A 328 30.94 0.75 -16.03
CA ILE A 328 31.07 0.12 -14.70
C ILE A 328 32.10 0.86 -13.86
N ASN A 329 31.95 0.74 -12.53
CA ASN A 329 32.90 1.27 -11.55
C ASN A 329 33.25 0.23 -10.48
N GLN A 330 34.40 0.41 -9.84
CA GLN A 330 34.73 -0.34 -8.63
C GLN A 330 33.67 -0.06 -7.57
N GLY A 331 33.20 -1.13 -6.89
CA GLY A 331 32.12 -1.06 -5.92
C GLY A 331 30.73 -1.34 -6.51
N ASP A 332 30.56 -1.34 -7.85
CA ASP A 332 29.33 -1.81 -8.47
C ASP A 332 29.07 -3.29 -8.13
N ALA A 333 27.80 -3.70 -8.09
CA ALA A 333 27.45 -5.13 -8.04
C ALA A 333 26.94 -5.59 -9.39
N VAL A 334 27.42 -6.76 -9.81
CA VAL A 334 27.02 -7.39 -11.07
C VAL A 334 26.44 -8.77 -10.84
N ARG A 335 25.63 -9.20 -11.80
CA ARG A 335 25.00 -10.51 -11.83
C ARG A 335 25.06 -11.11 -13.21
N PHE A 336 25.38 -12.40 -13.25
CA PHE A 336 25.43 -13.23 -14.43
C PHE A 336 24.25 -14.21 -14.40
N ILE A 337 23.48 -14.27 -15.47
CA ILE A 337 22.30 -15.10 -15.56
C ILE A 337 22.61 -16.31 -16.45
N GLN A 338 22.84 -17.42 -15.80
CA GLN A 338 22.97 -18.76 -16.43
C GLN A 338 22.12 -19.78 -15.62
N ASN A 339 22.37 -21.06 -15.69
CA ASN A 339 21.60 -22.08 -14.97
C ASN A 339 21.54 -21.80 -13.45
N ASN A 340 22.68 -21.36 -12.87
CA ASN A 340 22.77 -20.81 -11.52
C ASN A 340 23.04 -19.31 -11.63
N GLU A 341 22.47 -18.52 -10.71
CA GLU A 341 22.74 -17.09 -10.62
C GLU A 341 24.04 -16.84 -9.86
N ILE A 342 24.95 -16.14 -10.49
CA ILE A 342 26.23 -15.74 -9.89
C ILE A 342 26.20 -14.22 -9.77
N GLY A 343 26.46 -13.70 -8.58
CA GLY A 343 26.51 -12.25 -8.35
C GLY A 343 27.56 -11.90 -7.30
N PHE A 344 28.31 -10.82 -7.55
CA PHE A 344 29.32 -10.31 -6.64
C PHE A 344 29.57 -8.82 -6.83
N TYR A 345 30.21 -8.21 -5.84
CA TYR A 345 30.70 -6.84 -5.92
C TYR A 345 32.01 -6.78 -6.71
N LEU A 346 32.18 -5.75 -7.54
CA LEU A 346 33.38 -5.52 -8.34
C LEU A 346 34.45 -4.83 -7.49
N ASN A 347 35.19 -5.63 -6.72
CA ASN A 347 36.32 -5.12 -5.91
C ASN A 347 37.53 -4.80 -6.75
N ARG A 348 37.75 -5.54 -7.84
CA ARG A 348 38.86 -5.35 -8.79
C ARG A 348 38.34 -5.47 -10.21
N ILE A 349 38.74 -4.50 -11.02
CA ILE A 349 38.44 -4.45 -12.46
C ILE A 349 39.77 -4.39 -13.18
N TYR A 350 39.98 -5.29 -14.15
CA TYR A 350 41.21 -5.32 -14.95
C TYR A 350 40.88 -4.95 -16.40
N LYS A 351 41.75 -4.12 -16.98
CA LYS A 351 41.73 -3.76 -18.41
C LYS A 351 43.15 -3.95 -18.95
N ASN A 352 43.34 -4.89 -19.89
CA ASN A 352 44.64 -5.28 -20.40
C ASN A 352 45.65 -5.58 -19.26
N ASP A 353 45.23 -6.43 -18.30
CA ASP A 353 45.98 -6.83 -17.08
C ASP A 353 46.28 -5.71 -16.08
N LEU A 354 45.88 -4.47 -16.36
CA LEU A 354 46.07 -3.33 -15.45
C LEU A 354 44.78 -3.15 -14.60
N LEU A 355 44.99 -2.91 -13.29
CA LEU A 355 43.92 -2.57 -12.37
C LEU A 355 43.39 -1.17 -12.70
N VAL A 356 42.06 -1.06 -12.83
CA VAL A 356 41.38 0.21 -13.12
C VAL A 356 40.16 0.41 -12.20
N ASN A 357 39.82 1.68 -11.92
CA ASN A 357 38.67 2.00 -11.06
C ASN A 357 37.32 1.91 -11.78
N GLY A 358 37.33 1.78 -13.09
CA GLY A 358 36.11 1.65 -13.91
C GLY A 358 36.41 1.56 -15.39
N ALA A 359 35.36 1.36 -16.19
CA ALA A 359 35.46 1.29 -17.64
C ALA A 359 34.17 1.81 -18.30
N LYS A 360 34.28 2.22 -19.57
CA LYS A 360 33.21 2.84 -20.35
C LYS A 360 32.55 1.84 -21.29
N LYS A 361 31.38 2.20 -21.81
CA LYS A 361 30.69 1.50 -22.88
C LYS A 361 31.65 1.20 -24.05
N GLY A 362 31.58 -0.02 -24.58
CA GLY A 362 32.41 -0.49 -25.72
C GLY A 362 33.74 -1.13 -25.31
N GLU A 363 34.18 -0.92 -24.07
CA GLU A 363 35.43 -1.51 -23.57
C GLU A 363 35.24 -2.95 -23.13
N SER A 364 36.34 -3.72 -23.09
CA SER A 364 36.38 -5.06 -22.52
C SER A 364 37.17 -5.04 -21.21
N VAL A 365 36.63 -5.68 -20.21
CA VAL A 365 37.23 -5.75 -18.86
C VAL A 365 37.14 -7.16 -18.31
N GLU A 366 37.97 -7.44 -17.30
CA GLU A 366 38.03 -8.72 -16.61
C GLU A 366 37.78 -8.53 -15.12
N PHE A 367 37.14 -9.54 -14.50
CA PHE A 367 36.89 -9.61 -13.05
C PHE A 367 37.31 -10.97 -12.54
N ASP A 368 37.73 -11.04 -11.28
CA ASP A 368 37.95 -12.30 -10.59
C ASP A 368 36.60 -13.00 -10.35
N SER A 369 36.47 -14.25 -10.70
CA SER A 369 35.29 -15.10 -10.45
C SER A 369 35.74 -16.48 -9.97
N LYS A 370 35.14 -16.94 -8.85
CA LYS A 370 35.36 -18.29 -8.33
C LYS A 370 34.63 -19.38 -9.14
N GLU A 371 33.59 -18.96 -9.83
CA GLU A 371 32.73 -19.88 -10.62
C GLU A 371 32.95 -19.62 -12.10
N GLU A 372 32.87 -20.71 -12.89
CA GLU A 372 32.93 -20.60 -14.34
C GLU A 372 31.67 -19.94 -14.90
N ILE A 373 31.85 -18.92 -15.72
CA ILE A 373 30.78 -18.18 -16.37
C ILE A 373 30.89 -18.38 -17.88
N LYS A 374 29.85 -18.97 -18.46
CA LYS A 374 29.86 -19.35 -19.89
C LYS A 374 29.89 -18.12 -20.80
N LYS A 375 30.62 -18.24 -21.90
CA LYS A 375 30.57 -17.26 -23.01
C LYS A 375 29.13 -17.06 -23.48
N GLY A 376 28.76 -15.80 -23.78
CA GLY A 376 27.40 -15.43 -24.18
C GLY A 376 26.47 -15.12 -22.99
N THR A 377 26.91 -15.36 -21.73
CA THR A 377 26.11 -15.02 -20.55
C THR A 377 25.91 -13.51 -20.45
N LYS A 378 24.67 -13.08 -20.27
CA LYS A 378 24.33 -11.65 -20.06
C LYS A 378 24.72 -11.21 -18.67
N VAL A 379 25.25 -9.98 -18.59
CA VAL A 379 25.74 -9.34 -17.35
C VAL A 379 24.85 -8.18 -17.00
N TYR A 380 24.32 -8.18 -15.78
CA TYR A 380 23.43 -7.14 -15.26
C TYR A 380 24.09 -6.42 -14.09
N LYS A 381 24.04 -5.08 -14.10
CA LYS A 381 24.41 -4.24 -12.95
C LYS A 381 23.23 -4.18 -11.99
N THR A 382 23.41 -4.57 -10.75
CA THR A 382 22.39 -4.59 -9.70
C THR A 382 22.62 -3.52 -8.63
N ILE A 383 23.83 -2.97 -8.53
CA ILE A 383 24.15 -1.78 -7.74
C ILE A 383 25.06 -0.89 -8.60
N ASP A 384 24.69 0.37 -8.71
CA ASP A 384 25.48 1.42 -9.35
C ASP A 384 25.98 2.38 -8.28
N ILE A 385 27.22 2.19 -7.82
CA ILE A 385 27.80 2.96 -6.70
C ILE A 385 27.91 4.45 -7.02
N LYS A 386 28.20 4.79 -8.26
CA LYS A 386 28.32 6.19 -8.70
C LYS A 386 26.96 6.89 -8.66
N LEU A 387 25.91 6.22 -9.11
CA LEU A 387 24.55 6.73 -9.06
C LEU A 387 24.09 6.89 -7.59
N ASN A 388 24.36 5.89 -6.75
CA ASN A 388 23.97 5.94 -5.35
C ASN A 388 24.69 7.10 -4.61
N ASN A 389 25.98 7.28 -4.82
CA ASN A 389 26.73 8.40 -4.26
C ASN A 389 26.19 9.75 -4.75
N TYR A 390 25.92 9.88 -6.05
CA TYR A 390 25.32 11.08 -6.61
C TYR A 390 23.98 11.42 -5.97
N ILE A 391 23.10 10.42 -5.77
CA ILE A 391 21.80 10.64 -5.12
C ILE A 391 22.00 11.08 -3.68
N ASN A 392 22.88 10.42 -2.93
CA ASN A 392 23.14 10.73 -1.53
C ASN A 392 23.71 12.15 -1.37
N GLU A 393 24.69 12.52 -2.18
CA GLU A 393 25.32 13.86 -2.15
C GLU A 393 24.35 14.98 -2.54
N THR A 394 23.56 14.76 -3.60
CA THR A 394 22.62 15.77 -4.11
C THR A 394 21.30 15.84 -3.34
N SER A 395 21.06 14.93 -2.40
CA SER A 395 19.85 14.94 -1.54
C SER A 395 20.06 15.70 -0.22
N VAL A 396 21.24 16.29 -0.01
CA VAL A 396 21.52 17.07 1.20
C VAL A 396 21.20 18.55 0.95
N ASN A 397 20.36 19.14 1.80
CA ASN A 397 19.98 20.57 1.74
C ASN A 397 19.47 21.05 0.35
N LEU A 398 18.87 20.15 -0.42
CA LEU A 398 18.36 20.43 -1.76
C LEU A 398 17.11 21.32 -1.71
N ARG A 399 16.18 20.99 -0.80
CA ARG A 399 14.93 21.76 -0.60
C ARG A 399 15.18 22.94 0.32
N LYS A 400 14.70 24.09 -0.10
CA LYS A 400 14.76 25.34 0.68
C LYS A 400 13.36 25.85 0.95
N VAL A 401 13.20 26.54 2.08
CA VAL A 401 12.00 27.28 2.44
C VAL A 401 12.19 28.72 2.04
N LEU A 402 11.38 29.20 1.09
CA LEU A 402 11.40 30.59 0.64
C LEU A 402 10.72 31.47 1.68
N ILE A 403 11.37 32.58 2.03
CA ILE A 403 10.87 33.55 2.98
C ILE A 403 10.99 34.97 2.43
N ASP A 404 10.05 35.86 2.79
CA ASP A 404 10.13 37.26 2.54
C ASP A 404 10.54 37.99 3.84
N GLY A 405 11.44 38.97 3.73
CA GLY A 405 11.93 39.76 4.86
C GLY A 405 11.72 41.27 4.67
N GLU A 406 11.36 41.96 5.73
CA GLU A 406 11.31 43.40 5.78
C GLU A 406 12.07 43.87 7.00
N PHE A 407 13.20 44.57 6.79
CA PHE A 407 14.03 45.17 7.83
C PHE A 407 13.91 46.70 7.76
N LYS A 408 13.41 47.33 8.78
CA LYS A 408 13.28 48.78 8.81
C LYS A 408 13.69 49.40 10.14
N VAL A 409 14.18 50.64 10.10
CA VAL A 409 14.47 51.45 11.26
C VAL A 409 13.48 52.59 11.32
N GLN A 410 12.66 52.63 12.39
CA GLN A 410 11.66 53.68 12.61
C GLN A 410 11.64 54.09 14.08
N ASN A 411 11.65 55.40 14.34
CA ASN A 411 11.66 55.95 15.71
C ASN A 411 12.78 55.37 16.59
N ASN A 412 13.99 55.26 16.03
CA ASN A 412 15.19 54.69 16.68
C ASN A 412 15.07 53.22 17.10
N LYS A 413 14.12 52.48 16.49
CA LYS A 413 13.90 51.04 16.74
C LYS A 413 14.15 50.26 15.46
N ILE A 414 14.76 49.10 15.60
CA ILE A 414 14.87 48.10 14.52
C ILE A 414 13.60 47.28 14.55
N ILE A 415 12.94 47.15 13.40
CA ILE A 415 11.79 46.28 13.18
C ILE A 415 12.19 45.31 12.07
N PHE A 416 12.25 44.03 12.40
CA PHE A 416 12.52 42.97 11.42
C PHE A 416 11.37 41.97 11.39
N THR A 417 10.75 41.82 10.22
CA THR A 417 9.64 40.90 9.97
C THR A 417 10.06 39.90 8.93
N VAL A 418 9.77 38.63 9.16
CA VAL A 418 10.01 37.50 8.22
C VAL A 418 8.74 36.67 8.07
N THR A 419 8.40 36.30 6.85
CA THR A 419 7.22 35.49 6.59
C THR A 419 7.52 34.44 5.53
N ASP A 420 6.93 33.26 5.68
CA ASP A 420 6.88 32.18 4.67
C ASP A 420 5.51 32.13 3.96
N LYS A 421 4.70 33.20 4.10
CA LYS A 421 3.30 33.38 3.65
C LYS A 421 2.25 32.67 4.51
N GLU A 422 2.61 31.67 5.31
CA GLU A 422 1.71 30.98 6.25
C GLU A 422 1.98 31.47 7.69
N ASN A 423 3.25 31.67 8.02
CA ASN A 423 3.71 32.09 9.34
C ASN A 423 4.42 33.44 9.21
N THR A 424 4.25 34.29 10.18
CA THR A 424 4.89 35.62 10.20
C THR A 424 5.44 35.93 11.57
N GLU A 425 6.76 36.12 11.64
CA GLU A 425 7.45 36.49 12.85
C GLU A 425 8.00 37.91 12.78
N LYS A 426 7.96 38.59 13.90
CA LYS A 426 8.41 39.96 14.02
C LYS A 426 9.23 40.15 15.29
N ILE A 427 10.37 40.81 15.16
CA ILE A 427 11.20 41.22 16.28
C ILE A 427 11.35 42.74 16.25
N ILE A 428 11.20 43.37 17.41
CA ILE A 428 11.43 44.84 17.61
C ILE A 428 12.55 45.00 18.64
N LEU A 429 13.64 45.66 18.24
CA LEU A 429 14.75 45.99 19.14
C LEU A 429 14.73 47.49 19.41
N ASN A 430 14.73 47.84 20.69
CA ASN A 430 14.94 49.21 21.17
C ASN A 430 16.44 49.45 21.41
N ASP A 431 16.88 50.71 21.40
CA ASP A 431 18.22 51.14 21.81
C ASP A 431 19.40 50.45 21.09
N SER A 432 19.18 49.96 19.86
CA SER A 432 20.18 49.27 19.04
C SER A 432 20.64 50.09 17.83
N VAL A 433 20.11 51.29 17.67
CA VAL A 433 20.41 52.22 16.58
C VAL A 433 21.16 53.41 17.13
N PHE A 434 22.32 53.72 16.59
CA PHE A 434 23.16 54.83 17.03
C PHE A 434 23.36 55.83 15.88
N LYS A 435 23.66 57.07 16.18
CA LYS A 435 24.10 58.03 15.17
C LYS A 435 25.51 57.66 14.69
N ALA A 436 25.74 57.59 13.40
CA ALA A 436 27.04 57.25 12.85
C ALA A 436 28.08 58.36 13.19
N LYS A 437 29.21 57.91 13.78
CA LYS A 437 30.35 58.81 14.09
C LYS A 437 31.34 58.90 12.95
N ASN A 438 31.63 57.77 12.27
CA ASN A 438 32.63 57.68 11.20
C ASN A 438 32.01 57.13 9.91
N LYS A 439 31.51 55.88 9.92
CA LYS A 439 30.93 55.22 8.76
C LYS A 439 29.50 54.78 9.10
N PRO A 440 28.48 55.25 8.37
CA PRO A 440 27.11 54.76 8.54
C PRO A 440 26.97 53.32 8.07
N THR A 441 25.98 52.63 8.60
CA THR A 441 25.59 51.28 8.13
C THR A 441 24.78 51.46 6.86
N LEU A 442 25.22 50.78 5.79
CA LEU A 442 24.53 50.80 4.50
C LEU A 442 23.47 49.69 4.41
N GLU A 443 22.43 49.89 3.61
CA GLU A 443 21.44 48.87 3.30
C GLU A 443 22.10 47.57 2.72
N SER A 444 23.15 47.76 1.87
CA SER A 444 23.95 46.66 1.31
C SER A 444 24.63 45.83 2.37
N ASP A 445 25.15 46.44 3.44
CA ASP A 445 25.82 45.76 4.54
C ASP A 445 24.83 44.89 5.32
N ILE A 446 23.61 45.42 5.58
CA ILE A 446 22.54 44.66 6.23
C ILE A 446 22.07 43.50 5.35
N LYS A 447 21.83 43.78 4.07
CA LYS A 447 21.41 42.77 3.09
C LYS A 447 22.41 41.63 3.00
N GLU A 448 23.71 41.96 2.96
CA GLU A 448 24.78 40.94 2.95
C GLU A 448 24.74 40.05 4.22
N LYS A 449 24.59 40.67 5.39
CA LYS A 449 24.56 39.94 6.67
C LYS A 449 23.32 39.08 6.85
N LEU A 450 22.14 39.58 6.45
CA LEU A 450 20.88 38.81 6.53
C LEU A 450 20.87 37.65 5.53
N ASN A 451 21.45 37.82 4.34
CA ASN A 451 21.56 36.76 3.33
C ASN A 451 22.65 35.72 3.64
N LYS A 452 23.51 35.91 4.65
CA LYS A 452 24.48 34.87 5.09
C LYS A 452 23.79 33.75 5.86
N LEU A 453 22.91 33.05 5.19
CA LEU A 453 22.12 31.96 5.76
C LEU A 453 22.91 30.63 5.86
N GLY A 454 24.07 30.54 5.19
CA GLY A 454 24.94 29.36 5.24
C GLY A 454 24.22 28.08 4.79
N ASN A 455 24.26 27.06 5.63
CA ASN A 455 23.55 25.80 5.42
C ASN A 455 22.10 25.83 5.94
N ASP A 456 21.56 27.02 6.24
CA ASP A 456 20.20 27.16 6.74
C ASP A 456 19.17 26.64 5.73
N ILE A 457 18.03 26.21 6.24
CA ILE A 457 16.91 25.73 5.42
C ILE A 457 16.21 26.87 4.67
N TYR A 458 16.37 28.12 5.15
CA TYR A 458 15.72 29.30 4.63
C TYR A 458 16.52 29.98 3.53
N VAL A 459 15.81 30.59 2.56
CA VAL A 459 16.36 31.47 1.54
C VAL A 459 15.40 32.65 1.36
N PHE A 460 15.92 33.90 1.41
CA PHE A 460 15.10 35.06 1.10
C PHE A 460 14.74 35.10 -0.40
N ASP A 461 13.45 35.05 -0.69
CA ASP A 461 12.88 35.34 -2.02
C ASP A 461 12.90 36.86 -2.24
N ASN A 462 12.38 37.60 -1.26
CA ASN A 462 12.45 39.07 -1.23
C ASN A 462 12.99 39.55 0.10
N LEU A 463 13.88 40.53 0.09
CA LEU A 463 14.40 41.17 1.28
C LEU A 463 14.42 42.72 1.08
N LYS A 464 13.51 43.37 1.73
CA LYS A 464 13.40 44.87 1.75
C LYS A 464 14.12 45.41 2.95
N ILE A 465 14.89 46.49 2.72
CA ILE A 465 15.61 47.23 3.77
C ILE A 465 15.25 48.70 3.64
N ASP A 466 14.83 49.30 4.74
CA ASP A 466 14.45 50.71 4.81
C ASP A 466 15.07 51.32 6.09
N ILE A 467 16.16 52.06 5.92
CA ILE A 467 16.93 52.65 7.01
C ILE A 467 17.33 54.11 6.71
N PRO A 468 17.44 54.97 7.71
CA PRO A 468 18.05 56.29 7.57
C PRO A 468 19.53 56.21 7.20
N SER A 469 20.03 57.21 6.45
CA SER A 469 21.39 57.21 5.91
C SER A 469 22.49 57.56 6.92
N ASP A 470 22.11 58.08 8.11
CA ASP A 470 23.04 58.60 9.10
C ASP A 470 23.18 57.74 10.36
N ILE A 471 22.71 56.50 10.30
CA ILE A 471 22.70 55.58 11.43
C ILE A 471 23.84 54.59 11.41
N PHE A 472 24.16 54.06 12.60
CA PHE A 472 25.07 52.95 12.81
C PHE A 472 24.37 51.83 13.58
N ILE A 473 24.41 50.59 13.04
CA ILE A 473 23.91 49.37 13.67
C ILE A 473 25.06 48.37 13.77
N PRO A 474 25.40 47.87 14.97
CA PRO A 474 26.44 46.85 15.12
C PRO A 474 26.10 45.60 14.31
N MET A 475 27.04 45.06 13.55
CA MET A 475 26.84 43.85 12.72
C MET A 475 26.50 42.59 13.56
N THR A 476 26.94 42.56 14.83
CA THR A 476 26.57 41.52 15.81
C THR A 476 25.06 41.58 16.12
N THR A 477 24.47 42.76 16.20
CA THR A 477 23.01 42.94 16.39
C THR A 477 22.23 42.34 15.22
N ILE A 478 22.66 42.62 13.99
CA ILE A 478 22.02 42.08 12.77
C ILE A 478 22.12 40.57 12.72
N ASN A 479 23.30 39.99 13.05
CA ASN A 479 23.51 38.55 13.09
C ASN A 479 22.66 37.84 14.16
N ASN A 480 22.53 38.43 15.34
CA ASN A 480 21.70 37.90 16.41
C ASN A 480 20.22 37.93 16.01
N LEU A 481 19.77 39.10 15.51
CA LEU A 481 18.41 39.29 15.04
C LEU A 481 17.99 38.27 13.96
N ARG A 482 18.90 38.01 13.00
CA ARG A 482 18.68 36.97 11.99
C ARG A 482 18.49 35.62 12.66
N ARG A 483 19.38 35.18 13.54
CA ARG A 483 19.27 33.88 14.22
C ARG A 483 17.99 33.76 15.05
N ASP A 484 17.65 34.80 15.79
CA ASP A 484 16.50 34.75 16.69
C ASP A 484 15.17 34.72 15.93
N ILE A 485 15.04 35.50 14.84
CA ILE A 485 13.80 35.48 14.05
C ILE A 485 13.62 34.17 13.26
N LEU A 486 14.71 33.59 12.70
CA LEU A 486 14.65 32.33 12.02
C LEU A 486 14.33 31.19 12.99
N LYS A 487 14.87 31.22 14.20
CA LYS A 487 14.51 30.27 15.26
C LYS A 487 13.02 30.36 15.59
N LYS A 488 12.47 31.57 15.80
CA LYS A 488 11.03 31.75 16.05
C LYS A 488 10.18 31.21 14.90
N LEU A 489 10.55 31.50 13.65
CA LEU A 489 9.86 30.97 12.48
C LEU A 489 9.92 29.46 12.42
N THR A 490 11.06 28.86 12.76
CA THR A 490 11.20 27.39 12.87
C THR A 490 10.26 26.82 13.93
N ASP A 491 10.26 27.41 15.12
CA ASP A 491 9.41 26.97 16.24
C ASP A 491 7.91 27.07 15.88
N ASP A 492 7.53 28.10 15.11
CA ASP A 492 6.14 28.28 14.65
C ASP A 492 5.75 27.31 13.51
N ARG A 493 6.69 26.96 12.63
CA ARG A 493 6.47 25.96 11.57
C ARG A 493 6.25 24.56 12.12
N ILE A 494 7.02 24.16 13.13
CA ILE A 494 6.91 22.81 13.73
C ILE A 494 5.84 22.71 14.82
N ARG A 495 5.28 23.86 15.27
CA ARG A 495 4.22 23.86 16.27
C ARG A 495 3.01 23.09 15.77
N VAL A 496 2.49 22.21 16.62
CA VAL A 496 1.25 21.44 16.34
C VAL A 496 0.08 22.41 16.17
N LYS A 497 -0.55 22.40 15.00
CA LYS A 497 -1.65 23.31 14.61
C LYS A 497 -2.97 22.56 14.41
N ASN A 498 -3.02 21.25 14.65
CA ASN A 498 -4.24 20.47 14.50
C ASN A 498 -5.29 20.87 15.55
N ASN A 499 -6.56 20.74 15.18
CA ASN A 499 -7.68 20.98 16.10
C ASN A 499 -7.98 19.71 16.90
N TYR A 500 -7.07 19.37 17.84
CA TYR A 500 -7.19 18.15 18.65
C TYR A 500 -8.51 18.17 19.45
N GLN A 501 -9.30 17.11 19.27
CA GLN A 501 -10.51 16.84 20.03
C GLN A 501 -10.61 15.33 20.31
N LYS A 502 -10.95 14.97 21.55
CA LYS A 502 -11.17 13.59 21.98
C LYS A 502 -12.52 13.48 22.68
N ASN A 503 -13.41 12.66 22.16
CA ASN A 503 -14.74 12.41 22.68
C ASN A 503 -14.79 11.05 23.39
N ASN A 504 -15.67 10.94 24.40
CA ASN A 504 -16.05 9.65 24.94
C ASN A 504 -17.12 9.02 24.05
N VAL A 505 -16.88 7.79 23.59
CA VAL A 505 -17.79 7.07 22.71
C VAL A 505 -18.77 6.24 23.54
N ILE A 506 -20.05 6.47 23.32
CA ILE A 506 -21.12 5.65 23.90
C ILE A 506 -21.40 4.49 22.94
N LEU A 507 -21.26 3.27 23.43
CA LEU A 507 -21.53 2.05 22.68
C LEU A 507 -22.99 1.63 22.88
N ASN A 508 -23.75 1.54 21.79
CA ASN A 508 -25.17 1.19 21.82
C ASN A 508 -25.39 -0.20 21.22
N LYS A 509 -26.41 -0.92 21.73
CA LYS A 509 -26.89 -2.17 21.13
C LYS A 509 -27.38 -1.91 19.70
N SER A 510 -27.25 -2.93 18.85
CA SER A 510 -27.78 -2.90 17.49
C SER A 510 -29.23 -3.36 17.39
N GLY A 511 -29.69 -4.16 18.35
CA GLY A 511 -31.02 -4.80 18.32
C GLY A 511 -31.11 -5.92 17.27
N ILE A 512 -29.99 -6.57 16.96
CA ILE A 512 -29.91 -7.60 15.92
C ILE A 512 -30.70 -8.86 16.31
N LYS A 513 -31.41 -9.44 15.34
CA LYS A 513 -32.11 -10.70 15.52
C LYS A 513 -31.18 -11.87 15.24
N ILE A 514 -31.04 -12.79 16.19
CA ILE A 514 -30.25 -14.01 16.04
C ILE A 514 -30.99 -15.00 15.13
N THR A 515 -30.25 -15.64 14.24
CA THR A 515 -30.70 -16.75 13.40
C THR A 515 -29.88 -18.01 13.73
N ASN A 516 -30.41 -19.17 13.41
CA ASN A 516 -29.76 -20.47 13.58
C ASN A 516 -29.92 -21.25 12.26
N ASP A 517 -29.00 -21.04 11.34
CA ASP A 517 -29.10 -21.53 9.98
C ASP A 517 -27.80 -22.22 9.54
N ILE A 518 -27.95 -23.26 8.68
CA ILE A 518 -26.84 -23.86 7.94
C ILE A 518 -27.00 -23.47 6.47
N PHE A 519 -25.92 -22.92 5.91
CA PHE A 519 -25.86 -22.48 4.52
C PHE A 519 -24.87 -23.29 3.71
N PHE A 520 -25.27 -23.67 2.53
CA PHE A 520 -24.40 -24.24 1.50
C PHE A 520 -24.14 -23.22 0.40
N GLU A 521 -22.91 -22.87 0.15
CA GLU A 521 -22.51 -22.14 -1.05
C GLU A 521 -22.32 -23.16 -2.19
N VAL A 522 -23.23 -23.14 -3.18
CA VAL A 522 -23.31 -24.11 -4.26
C VAL A 522 -22.81 -23.53 -5.59
N GLN A 523 -22.21 -24.38 -6.43
CA GLN A 523 -21.62 -23.99 -7.70
C GLN A 523 -22.49 -24.30 -8.92
N ASN A 524 -23.43 -25.24 -8.81
CA ASN A 524 -24.24 -25.72 -9.92
C ASN A 524 -25.66 -26.11 -9.48
N LYS A 525 -26.49 -26.40 -10.47
CA LYS A 525 -27.91 -26.74 -10.26
C LYS A 525 -28.09 -28.06 -9.54
N GLU A 526 -27.29 -29.07 -9.85
CA GLU A 526 -27.38 -30.41 -9.23
C GLU A 526 -27.14 -30.35 -7.71
N GLN A 527 -26.10 -29.64 -7.29
CA GLN A 527 -25.82 -29.41 -5.87
C GLN A 527 -26.98 -28.64 -5.18
N LEU A 528 -27.51 -27.59 -5.83
CA LEU A 528 -28.61 -26.79 -5.30
C LEU A 528 -29.86 -27.64 -5.08
N GLU A 529 -30.34 -28.35 -6.13
CA GLU A 529 -31.55 -29.17 -6.08
C GLU A 529 -31.41 -30.27 -5.03
N TYR A 530 -30.26 -30.95 -5.00
CA TYR A 530 -30.05 -32.02 -4.02
C TYR A 530 -30.21 -31.52 -2.58
N ILE A 531 -29.62 -30.36 -2.23
CA ILE A 531 -29.72 -29.78 -0.87
C ILE A 531 -31.15 -29.38 -0.56
N LEU A 532 -31.83 -28.70 -1.48
CA LEU A 532 -33.21 -28.24 -1.30
C LEU A 532 -34.19 -29.39 -1.11
N ASP A 533 -34.01 -30.50 -1.84
CA ASP A 533 -34.92 -31.65 -1.81
C ASP A 533 -34.70 -32.58 -0.61
N ASN A 534 -33.48 -32.60 -0.04
CA ASN A 534 -33.11 -33.58 1.00
C ASN A 534 -32.82 -32.98 2.38
N THR A 535 -32.90 -31.65 2.52
CA THR A 535 -32.65 -30.94 3.77
C THR A 535 -33.50 -29.69 3.89
N ASP A 536 -33.54 -29.09 5.11
CA ASP A 536 -34.12 -27.76 5.35
C ASP A 536 -33.07 -26.64 5.27
N TYR A 537 -31.85 -26.95 4.88
CA TYR A 537 -30.73 -25.99 4.81
C TYR A 537 -30.95 -24.94 3.71
N LYS A 538 -30.25 -23.82 3.87
CA LYS A 538 -30.30 -22.68 2.94
C LYS A 538 -29.11 -22.71 1.97
N CYS A 539 -29.23 -22.04 0.84
CA CYS A 539 -28.20 -22.02 -0.17
C CYS A 539 -27.79 -20.60 -0.59
N TYR A 540 -26.48 -20.36 -0.72
CA TYR A 540 -25.93 -19.23 -1.44
C TYR A 540 -25.62 -19.61 -2.86
N VAL A 541 -26.11 -18.82 -3.82
CA VAL A 541 -25.93 -19.04 -5.26
C VAL A 541 -25.30 -17.82 -5.92
N ASN A 542 -24.11 -17.97 -6.52
CA ASN A 542 -23.39 -16.89 -7.18
C ASN A 542 -23.67 -16.76 -8.68
N ASN A 543 -24.37 -17.74 -9.28
CA ASN A 543 -24.76 -17.71 -10.68
C ASN A 543 -26.13 -17.02 -10.82
N ALA A 544 -26.16 -15.85 -11.45
CA ALA A 544 -27.39 -15.05 -11.61
C ALA A 544 -28.49 -15.76 -12.41
N LEU A 545 -28.13 -16.56 -13.43
CA LEU A 545 -29.08 -17.33 -14.20
C LEU A 545 -29.72 -18.45 -13.37
N LEU A 546 -28.90 -19.18 -12.61
CA LEU A 546 -29.37 -20.19 -11.69
C LEU A 546 -30.24 -19.57 -10.60
N TYR A 547 -29.80 -18.49 -9.95
CA TYR A 547 -30.58 -17.78 -8.95
C TYR A 547 -31.92 -17.33 -9.47
N SER A 548 -31.99 -16.82 -10.69
CA SER A 548 -33.28 -16.34 -11.29
C SER A 548 -34.37 -17.41 -11.37
N GLN A 549 -33.98 -18.70 -11.46
CA GLN A 549 -34.91 -19.84 -11.48
C GLN A 549 -35.46 -20.15 -10.09
N TYR A 550 -34.75 -19.80 -9.03
CA TYR A 550 -35.12 -20.10 -7.63
C TYR A 550 -35.36 -18.86 -6.77
N LYS A 551 -35.43 -17.66 -7.35
CA LYS A 551 -35.59 -16.38 -6.63
C LYS A 551 -36.79 -16.29 -5.69
N ASN A 552 -37.81 -17.09 -5.90
CA ASN A 552 -39.01 -17.15 -5.07
C ASN A 552 -38.89 -18.20 -3.92
N ASN A 553 -37.79 -18.95 -3.86
CA ASN A 553 -37.54 -19.86 -2.77
C ASN A 553 -36.75 -19.10 -1.65
N ASP A 554 -37.37 -18.99 -0.48
CA ASP A 554 -36.82 -18.24 0.67
C ASP A 554 -35.56 -18.85 1.27
N ARG A 555 -35.26 -20.12 0.92
CA ARG A 555 -34.01 -20.78 1.28
C ARG A 555 -32.85 -20.46 0.32
N VAL A 556 -33.10 -19.77 -0.79
CA VAL A 556 -32.06 -19.43 -1.79
C VAL A 556 -31.72 -17.96 -1.73
N ILE A 557 -30.46 -17.66 -1.41
CA ILE A 557 -29.95 -16.29 -1.30
C ILE A 557 -28.92 -16.04 -2.40
N PHE A 558 -29.07 -14.90 -3.10
CA PHE A 558 -28.08 -14.51 -4.09
C PHE A 558 -26.77 -14.09 -3.43
N LYS A 559 -25.67 -14.67 -3.89
CA LYS A 559 -24.32 -14.22 -3.57
C LYS A 559 -23.85 -13.27 -4.64
N MET A 560 -23.60 -12.02 -4.28
CA MET A 560 -23.03 -11.02 -5.19
C MET A 560 -21.63 -11.46 -5.66
N PRO A 561 -21.23 -11.08 -6.88
CA PRO A 561 -19.86 -11.35 -7.35
C PRO A 561 -18.83 -10.79 -6.38
N ARG A 562 -17.72 -11.52 -6.22
CA ARG A 562 -16.60 -11.12 -5.34
C ARG A 562 -16.04 -9.73 -5.67
N ILE A 563 -15.92 -9.41 -6.94
CA ILE A 563 -15.57 -8.10 -7.46
C ILE A 563 -16.74 -7.62 -8.32
N ASN A 564 -17.51 -6.69 -7.78
CA ASN A 564 -18.69 -6.16 -8.43
C ASN A 564 -18.42 -4.77 -9.04
N ASN A 565 -18.41 -4.71 -10.36
CA ASN A 565 -18.27 -3.47 -11.10
C ASN A 565 -19.61 -2.83 -11.48
N SER A 566 -20.74 -3.41 -11.07
CA SER A 566 -22.06 -2.81 -11.25
C SER A 566 -22.33 -1.81 -10.12
N ASN A 567 -23.12 -0.78 -10.40
CA ASN A 567 -23.58 0.15 -9.36
C ASN A 567 -24.90 -0.30 -8.71
N ILE A 568 -25.28 -1.58 -8.88
CA ILE A 568 -26.53 -2.13 -8.36
C ILE A 568 -26.31 -2.60 -6.93
N LYS A 569 -27.16 -2.16 -6.03
CA LYS A 569 -27.25 -2.63 -4.65
C LYS A 569 -28.50 -3.49 -4.50
N ASN A 570 -28.36 -4.66 -3.88
CA ASN A 570 -29.46 -5.60 -3.64
C ASN A 570 -29.63 -5.84 -2.14
N GLU A 571 -30.86 -5.85 -1.68
CA GLU A 571 -31.21 -6.29 -0.32
C GLU A 571 -31.23 -7.83 -0.21
N ASN A 572 -31.14 -8.35 0.99
CA ASN A 572 -31.20 -9.79 1.29
C ASN A 572 -30.18 -10.65 0.51
N THR A 573 -29.01 -10.12 0.21
CA THR A 573 -27.93 -10.81 -0.52
C THR A 573 -26.73 -11.03 0.36
N LEU A 574 -25.88 -12.01 -0.01
CA LEU A 574 -24.54 -12.18 0.53
C LEU A 574 -23.59 -11.28 -0.28
N ILE A 575 -22.93 -10.36 0.41
CA ILE A 575 -22.08 -9.32 -0.19
C ILE A 575 -20.61 -9.51 0.18
N SER A 576 -19.70 -9.06 -0.69
CA SER A 576 -18.26 -9.16 -0.50
C SER A 576 -17.55 -7.81 -0.44
N GLU A 577 -18.26 -6.70 -0.70
CA GLU A 577 -17.69 -5.36 -0.82
C GLU A 577 -18.46 -4.32 0.00
N ILE A 578 -17.75 -3.30 0.48
CA ILE A 578 -18.32 -2.22 1.30
C ILE A 578 -19.37 -1.39 0.54
N GLY A 579 -19.20 -1.23 -0.76
CA GLY A 579 -20.14 -0.49 -1.63
C GLY A 579 -21.52 -1.15 -1.78
N GLU A 580 -21.65 -2.43 -1.41
CA GLU A 580 -22.88 -3.21 -1.51
C GLU A 580 -23.70 -3.20 -0.21
N ILE A 581 -23.18 -2.65 0.88
CA ILE A 581 -23.88 -2.61 2.17
C ILE A 581 -25.22 -1.90 1.99
N THR A 582 -26.29 -2.64 2.26
CA THR A 582 -27.67 -2.13 2.31
C THR A 582 -28.43 -2.86 3.42
N LYS A 583 -29.72 -2.53 3.54
CA LYS A 583 -30.60 -3.15 4.53
C LYS A 583 -30.75 -4.66 4.28
N ASN A 584 -30.65 -5.43 5.38
CA ASN A 584 -30.80 -6.89 5.39
C ASN A 584 -29.71 -7.68 4.62
N THR A 585 -28.58 -7.09 4.26
CA THR A 585 -27.47 -7.83 3.65
C THR A 585 -26.76 -8.75 4.64
N ILE A 586 -26.02 -9.72 4.14
CA ILE A 586 -25.12 -10.62 4.89
C ILE A 586 -23.70 -10.34 4.37
N THR A 587 -22.73 -10.14 5.24
CA THR A 587 -21.33 -9.97 4.80
C THR A 587 -20.63 -11.31 4.68
N ASP A 588 -19.83 -11.48 3.60
CA ASP A 588 -18.98 -12.66 3.44
C ASP A 588 -17.63 -12.51 4.19
N THR A 589 -16.86 -13.57 4.31
CA THR A 589 -15.54 -13.64 4.98
C THR A 589 -14.57 -12.56 4.54
N TYR A 590 -14.76 -12.01 3.36
CA TYR A 590 -13.89 -11.03 2.72
C TYR A 590 -13.97 -9.62 3.30
N PHE A 591 -14.98 -9.34 4.11
CA PHE A 591 -15.00 -8.14 4.96
C PHE A 591 -13.91 -8.15 6.04
N ASN A 592 -13.28 -9.30 6.25
CA ASN A 592 -12.18 -9.48 7.20
C ASN A 592 -12.55 -9.06 8.64
N VAL A 593 -13.76 -9.38 9.05
CA VAL A 593 -14.29 -9.00 10.37
C VAL A 593 -13.62 -9.84 11.47
N VAL A 594 -12.89 -9.16 12.35
CA VAL A 594 -12.11 -9.79 13.41
C VAL A 594 -12.30 -9.14 14.79
N ASN A 595 -13.15 -8.11 14.91
CA ASN A 595 -13.41 -7.43 16.18
C ASN A 595 -14.89 -7.05 16.36
N SER A 596 -15.27 -6.85 17.62
CA SER A 596 -16.63 -6.54 18.05
C SER A 596 -17.13 -5.17 17.56
N TYR A 597 -16.25 -4.20 17.40
CA TYR A 597 -16.59 -2.86 16.89
C TYR A 597 -17.02 -2.92 15.43
N TYR A 598 -16.32 -3.71 14.61
CA TYR A 598 -16.66 -3.87 13.20
C TYR A 598 -18.03 -4.59 13.07
N ILE A 599 -18.29 -5.61 13.88
CA ILE A 599 -19.60 -6.29 13.89
C ILE A 599 -20.72 -5.29 14.18
N ASN A 600 -20.61 -4.52 15.27
CA ASN A 600 -21.63 -3.56 15.65
C ASN A 600 -21.80 -2.45 14.63
N PHE A 601 -20.70 -1.98 14.03
CA PHE A 601 -20.74 -1.03 12.93
C PHE A 601 -21.59 -1.56 11.75
N LEU A 602 -21.35 -2.79 11.30
CA LEU A 602 -22.09 -3.43 10.22
C LEU A 602 -23.57 -3.56 10.53
N TYR A 603 -23.93 -3.98 11.75
CA TYR A 603 -25.35 -4.04 12.15
C TYR A 603 -26.02 -2.67 12.12
N ASN A 604 -25.35 -1.63 12.59
CA ASN A 604 -25.85 -0.26 12.52
C ASN A 604 -25.98 0.27 11.08
N LYS A 605 -25.30 -0.35 10.11
CA LYS A 605 -25.46 -0.07 8.67
C LYS A 605 -26.53 -0.94 7.98
N GLY A 606 -27.22 -1.80 8.74
CA GLY A 606 -28.34 -2.61 8.27
C GLY A 606 -27.97 -4.05 7.85
N VAL A 607 -26.74 -4.47 8.09
CA VAL A 607 -26.32 -5.87 7.90
C VAL A 607 -27.04 -6.74 8.93
N LYS A 608 -27.64 -7.85 8.48
CA LYS A 608 -28.40 -8.76 9.39
C LYS A 608 -27.58 -9.94 9.92
N LYS A 609 -26.47 -10.29 9.29
CA LYS A 609 -25.58 -11.39 9.70
C LYS A 609 -24.16 -11.13 9.19
N VAL A 610 -23.17 -11.47 10.00
CA VAL A 610 -21.75 -11.27 9.68
C VAL A 610 -21.04 -12.61 9.60
N THR A 611 -20.43 -12.92 8.44
CA THR A 611 -19.53 -14.06 8.30
C THR A 611 -18.12 -13.63 8.72
N LEU A 612 -17.54 -14.37 9.67
CA LEU A 612 -16.25 -14.05 10.26
C LEU A 612 -15.08 -14.36 9.31
N SER A 613 -13.96 -13.66 9.51
CA SER A 613 -12.73 -13.86 8.75
C SER A 613 -12.16 -15.26 8.91
N TYR A 614 -11.55 -15.80 7.84
CA TYR A 614 -10.72 -17.01 7.89
C TYR A 614 -9.50 -16.91 8.82
N GLU A 615 -9.08 -15.71 9.19
CA GLU A 615 -7.90 -15.48 10.03
C GLU A 615 -8.18 -15.65 11.52
N LEU A 616 -9.44 -15.95 11.91
CA LEU A 616 -9.81 -16.22 13.29
C LEU A 616 -9.70 -17.71 13.63
N THR A 617 -8.98 -18.01 14.71
CA THR A 617 -9.04 -19.31 15.38
C THR A 617 -10.32 -19.41 16.24
N ILE A 618 -10.71 -20.62 16.65
CA ILE A 618 -11.88 -20.81 17.55
C ILE A 618 -11.72 -20.01 18.85
N GLU A 619 -10.50 -19.92 19.37
CA GLU A 619 -10.19 -19.12 20.56
C GLU A 619 -10.39 -17.62 20.30
N ASN A 620 -9.95 -17.12 19.15
CA ASN A 620 -10.19 -15.72 18.76
C ASN A 620 -11.70 -15.44 18.60
N ILE A 621 -12.47 -16.38 18.04
CA ILE A 621 -13.95 -16.27 17.92
C ILE A 621 -14.59 -16.20 19.29
N GLU A 622 -14.16 -17.04 20.24
CA GLU A 622 -14.65 -17.04 21.62
C GLU A 622 -14.39 -15.69 22.30
N ASN A 623 -13.17 -15.17 22.19
CA ASN A 623 -12.78 -13.88 22.75
C ASN A 623 -13.57 -12.72 22.12
N LEU A 624 -13.77 -12.75 20.80
CA LEU A 624 -14.56 -11.76 20.06
C LEU A 624 -16.02 -11.74 20.54
N ILE A 625 -16.66 -12.90 20.69
CA ILE A 625 -18.05 -13.00 21.16
C ILE A 625 -18.17 -12.52 22.63
N LYS A 626 -17.25 -12.91 23.50
CA LYS A 626 -17.19 -12.41 24.89
C LYS A 626 -17.05 -10.88 24.90
N SER A 627 -16.16 -10.35 24.06
CA SER A 627 -15.94 -8.91 23.93
C SER A 627 -17.19 -8.17 23.46
N TYR A 628 -17.90 -8.71 22.47
CA TYR A 628 -19.15 -8.16 21.96
C TYR A 628 -20.24 -8.15 23.06
N ARG A 629 -20.46 -9.27 23.75
CA ARG A 629 -21.41 -9.37 24.84
C ARG A 629 -21.14 -8.34 25.94
N ASN A 630 -19.90 -8.23 26.37
CA ASN A 630 -19.49 -7.31 27.42
C ASN A 630 -19.71 -5.84 27.06
N LYS A 631 -19.44 -5.48 25.79
CA LYS A 631 -19.54 -4.10 25.30
C LYS A 631 -20.98 -3.68 25.01
N TYR A 632 -21.76 -4.57 24.39
CA TYR A 632 -23.08 -4.22 23.87
C TYR A 632 -24.25 -4.83 24.65
N ASN A 633 -23.97 -5.73 25.61
CA ASN A 633 -25.00 -6.49 26.36
C ASN A 633 -26.03 -7.11 25.38
N GLU A 634 -25.55 -7.77 24.35
CA GLU A 634 -26.30 -8.35 23.24
C GLU A 634 -25.52 -9.52 22.62
N GLU A 635 -26.23 -10.50 22.07
CA GLU A 635 -25.61 -11.60 21.30
C GLU A 635 -25.39 -11.20 19.86
N PRO A 636 -24.22 -11.50 19.24
CA PRO A 636 -23.99 -11.21 17.83
C PRO A 636 -24.57 -12.31 16.93
N ASN A 637 -25.12 -11.95 15.76
CA ASN A 637 -25.59 -12.89 14.75
C ASN A 637 -24.46 -13.22 13.75
N LEU A 638 -23.68 -14.25 14.07
CA LEU A 638 -22.44 -14.59 13.36
C LEU A 638 -22.58 -15.88 12.55
N GLU A 639 -21.87 -15.91 11.42
CA GLU A 639 -21.68 -17.09 10.57
C GLU A 639 -20.20 -17.45 10.51
N VAL A 640 -19.88 -18.74 10.60
CA VAL A 640 -18.52 -19.28 10.50
C VAL A 640 -18.45 -20.31 9.38
N VAL A 641 -17.43 -20.25 8.54
CA VAL A 641 -17.16 -21.27 7.53
C VAL A 641 -16.60 -22.51 8.23
N ILE A 642 -17.33 -23.62 8.17
CA ILE A 642 -16.96 -24.89 8.83
C ILE A 642 -16.47 -25.97 7.89
N TYR A 643 -16.73 -25.83 6.59
CA TYR A 643 -16.25 -26.79 5.59
C TYR A 643 -16.01 -26.13 4.24
N GLY A 644 -15.00 -26.60 3.52
CA GLY A 644 -14.68 -26.29 2.12
C GLY A 644 -13.31 -25.65 1.92
N LYS A 645 -12.95 -25.43 0.64
CA LYS A 645 -11.66 -24.83 0.26
C LYS A 645 -11.70 -23.32 0.38
N PRO A 646 -10.92 -22.72 1.30
CA PRO A 646 -10.79 -21.27 1.32
C PRO A 646 -10.25 -20.73 0.00
N GLU A 647 -10.81 -19.63 -0.45
CA GLU A 647 -10.22 -18.86 -1.54
C GLU A 647 -9.00 -18.09 -1.00
N LEU A 648 -7.81 -18.47 -1.46
CA LEU A 648 -6.55 -17.89 -1.01
C LEU A 648 -6.30 -16.51 -1.60
N MET A 649 -6.74 -16.28 -2.84
CA MET A 649 -6.65 -14.97 -3.49
C MET A 649 -7.56 -14.90 -4.72
N ILE A 650 -7.95 -13.67 -5.05
CA ILE A 650 -8.60 -13.32 -6.31
C ILE A 650 -7.74 -12.33 -7.08
N SER A 651 -7.64 -12.47 -8.39
CA SER A 651 -6.78 -11.66 -9.25
C SER A 651 -7.45 -11.28 -10.56
N LYS A 652 -7.27 -10.03 -10.97
CA LYS A 652 -7.65 -9.57 -12.31
C LYS A 652 -6.74 -10.17 -13.40
N TYR A 653 -5.49 -10.49 -13.05
CA TYR A 653 -4.61 -11.26 -13.90
C TYR A 653 -5.09 -12.71 -13.98
N CYS A 654 -5.13 -13.27 -15.19
CA CYS A 654 -5.48 -14.66 -15.41
C CYS A 654 -4.32 -15.43 -16.06
N LEU A 655 -3.72 -16.34 -15.29
CA LEU A 655 -2.65 -17.25 -15.72
C LEU A 655 -3.04 -18.06 -16.94
N LEU A 656 -4.26 -18.64 -16.93
CA LEU A 656 -4.74 -19.50 -18.02
C LEU A 656 -4.89 -18.69 -19.32
N ASN A 657 -5.43 -17.49 -19.25
CA ASN A 657 -5.52 -16.62 -20.42
C ASN A 657 -4.14 -16.17 -20.94
N THR A 658 -3.15 -16.08 -20.07
CA THR A 658 -1.80 -15.60 -20.44
C THR A 658 -0.95 -16.70 -21.08
N TYR A 659 -0.98 -17.91 -20.54
CA TYR A 659 -0.05 -18.98 -20.92
C TYR A 659 -0.70 -20.11 -21.72
N VAL A 660 -1.98 -20.34 -21.54
CA VAL A 660 -2.67 -21.53 -22.10
C VAL A 660 -3.59 -21.16 -23.25
N ASN A 661 -4.38 -20.10 -23.10
CA ASN A 661 -5.37 -19.71 -24.09
C ASN A 661 -4.74 -19.30 -25.43
N LYS A 662 -5.19 -19.97 -26.51
CA LYS A 662 -4.79 -19.66 -27.89
C LYS A 662 -5.93 -19.08 -28.74
N GLU A 663 -7.13 -18.98 -28.17
CA GLU A 663 -8.37 -18.59 -28.88
C GLU A 663 -8.78 -17.15 -28.55
N LYS A 664 -9.66 -16.57 -29.39
CA LYS A 664 -10.24 -15.24 -29.14
C LYS A 664 -11.13 -15.23 -27.89
N ILE A 665 -11.86 -16.32 -27.64
CA ILE A 665 -12.73 -16.49 -26.46
C ILE A 665 -12.09 -17.56 -25.59
N CYS A 666 -11.79 -17.20 -24.35
CA CYS A 666 -11.16 -18.11 -23.41
C CYS A 666 -12.19 -18.94 -22.65
N ASN A 667 -12.08 -20.27 -22.73
CA ASN A 667 -12.90 -21.26 -21.98
C ASN A 667 -12.04 -22.14 -21.06
N GLU A 668 -10.78 -21.78 -20.82
CA GLU A 668 -9.83 -22.62 -20.09
C GLU A 668 -10.24 -22.86 -18.63
N CYS A 669 -10.94 -21.90 -18.00
CA CYS A 669 -11.36 -22.04 -16.60
C CYS A 669 -12.42 -23.12 -16.34
N ALA A 670 -13.04 -23.70 -17.38
CA ALA A 670 -13.92 -24.85 -17.26
C ALA A 670 -13.14 -26.16 -17.01
N LYS A 671 -11.85 -26.19 -17.29
CA LYS A 671 -10.96 -27.35 -17.13
C LYS A 671 -10.33 -27.40 -15.75
N ASP A 672 -9.72 -28.54 -15.40
CA ASP A 672 -9.07 -28.75 -14.11
C ASP A 672 -7.60 -28.32 -14.12
N TYR A 673 -7.36 -27.06 -13.82
CA TYR A 673 -6.01 -26.54 -13.65
C TYR A 673 -5.64 -26.40 -12.17
N TYR A 674 -4.34 -26.68 -11.91
CA TYR A 674 -3.74 -26.57 -10.58
C TYR A 674 -2.38 -25.88 -10.67
N LEU A 675 -2.11 -25.00 -9.70
CA LEU A 675 -0.74 -24.58 -9.40
C LEU A 675 -0.13 -25.58 -8.43
N VAL A 676 1.10 -26.01 -8.70
CA VAL A 676 1.83 -26.92 -7.82
C VAL A 676 3.10 -26.24 -7.33
N ASP A 677 3.29 -26.21 -6.02
CA ASP A 677 4.48 -25.68 -5.40
C ASP A 677 5.62 -26.73 -5.32
N LYS A 678 6.76 -26.32 -4.80
CA LYS A 678 7.91 -27.22 -4.58
C LYS A 678 7.69 -28.33 -3.56
N TYR A 679 6.59 -28.31 -2.82
CA TYR A 679 6.19 -29.34 -1.86
C TYR A 679 5.09 -30.25 -2.42
N ASN A 680 4.80 -30.16 -3.70
CA ASN A 680 3.73 -30.89 -4.40
C ASN A 680 2.31 -30.59 -3.90
N LYS A 681 2.08 -29.43 -3.27
CA LYS A 681 0.74 -28.98 -2.92
C LYS A 681 0.03 -28.50 -4.19
N LYS A 682 -1.16 -29.05 -4.47
CA LYS A 682 -1.97 -28.77 -5.66
C LYS A 682 -3.06 -27.74 -5.32
N PHE A 683 -2.88 -26.48 -5.70
CA PHE A 683 -3.83 -25.37 -5.50
C PHE A 683 -4.78 -25.27 -6.70
N PRO A 684 -6.09 -25.55 -6.54
CA PRO A 684 -7.04 -25.44 -7.64
C PRO A 684 -7.15 -24.01 -8.18
N ILE A 685 -7.19 -23.88 -9.51
CA ILE A 685 -7.49 -22.61 -10.18
C ILE A 685 -8.96 -22.61 -10.57
N ARG A 686 -9.67 -21.55 -10.21
CA ARG A 686 -11.06 -21.29 -10.57
C ARG A 686 -11.19 -19.87 -11.13
N SER A 687 -12.37 -19.51 -11.59
CA SER A 687 -12.63 -18.13 -12.02
C SER A 687 -14.05 -17.69 -11.71
N GLU A 688 -14.23 -16.39 -11.54
CA GLU A 688 -15.50 -15.73 -11.45
C GLU A 688 -15.45 -14.44 -12.28
N ASN A 689 -16.31 -14.29 -13.27
CA ASN A 689 -16.33 -13.12 -14.16
C ASN A 689 -14.94 -12.78 -14.75
N CYS A 690 -14.16 -13.82 -15.11
CA CYS A 690 -12.79 -13.71 -15.58
C CYS A 690 -11.77 -13.17 -14.56
N TYR A 691 -12.12 -13.03 -13.28
CA TYR A 691 -11.13 -12.93 -12.21
C TYR A 691 -10.67 -14.35 -11.85
N MET A 692 -9.36 -14.56 -11.81
CA MET A 692 -8.77 -15.83 -11.43
C MET A 692 -8.79 -15.97 -9.90
N LYS A 693 -9.28 -17.11 -9.42
CA LYS A 693 -9.27 -17.52 -8.02
C LYS A 693 -8.29 -18.66 -7.82
N ILE A 694 -7.53 -18.61 -6.76
CA ILE A 694 -6.70 -19.74 -6.30
C ILE A 694 -7.29 -20.22 -4.99
N LEU A 695 -7.71 -21.49 -4.97
CA LEU A 695 -8.25 -22.11 -3.77
C LEU A 695 -7.13 -22.83 -3.00
N ASN A 696 -7.34 -23.05 -1.72
CA ASN A 696 -6.43 -23.83 -0.92
C ASN A 696 -6.41 -25.31 -1.40
N TYR A 697 -5.24 -25.95 -1.25
CA TYR A 697 -5.10 -27.38 -1.54
C TYR A 697 -5.82 -28.28 -0.53
N LYS A 698 -6.12 -27.73 0.65
CA LYS A 698 -6.75 -28.40 1.81
C LYS A 698 -8.02 -27.68 2.22
N ASP A 699 -9.04 -28.47 2.56
CA ASP A 699 -10.28 -27.95 3.11
C ASP A 699 -10.10 -27.43 4.53
N ILE A 700 -10.82 -26.38 4.89
CA ILE A 700 -11.23 -26.15 6.28
C ILE A 700 -12.19 -27.29 6.59
N ASN A 701 -12.04 -27.92 7.75
CA ASN A 701 -12.96 -28.92 8.25
C ASN A 701 -13.12 -28.79 9.76
N TYR A 702 -14.20 -28.15 10.18
CA TYR A 702 -14.63 -27.96 11.57
C TYR A 702 -15.94 -28.69 11.87
N LEU A 703 -16.34 -29.68 11.04
CA LEU A 703 -17.55 -30.46 11.26
C LEU A 703 -17.55 -31.17 12.62
N ASP A 704 -16.39 -31.62 13.09
CA ASP A 704 -16.21 -32.22 14.40
C ASP A 704 -16.22 -31.20 15.56
N LYS A 705 -16.16 -29.90 15.27
CA LYS A 705 -16.05 -28.80 16.24
C LYS A 705 -17.31 -27.94 16.34
N ILE A 706 -18.40 -28.34 15.71
CA ILE A 706 -19.67 -27.59 15.73
C ILE A 706 -20.15 -27.41 17.17
N ASP A 707 -20.11 -28.46 18.02
CA ASP A 707 -20.51 -28.38 19.43
C ASP A 707 -19.72 -27.31 20.20
N LYS A 708 -18.41 -27.21 19.95
CA LYS A 708 -17.56 -26.17 20.52
C LYS A 708 -17.92 -24.78 20.01
N LEU A 709 -18.13 -24.62 18.72
CA LEU A 709 -18.54 -23.34 18.12
C LEU A 709 -19.91 -22.89 18.69
N GLN A 710 -20.87 -23.79 18.82
CA GLN A 710 -22.17 -23.49 19.38
C GLN A 710 -22.06 -23.12 20.88
N SER A 711 -21.27 -23.85 21.67
CA SER A 711 -21.09 -23.56 23.08
C SER A 711 -20.51 -22.16 23.37
N ILE A 712 -19.75 -21.58 22.43
CA ILE A 712 -19.23 -20.22 22.55
C ILE A 712 -20.19 -19.15 22.01
N GLY A 713 -21.26 -19.56 21.28
CA GLY A 713 -22.33 -18.67 20.81
C GLY A 713 -22.37 -18.46 19.28
N VAL A 714 -21.71 -19.29 18.50
CA VAL A 714 -21.89 -19.29 17.02
C VAL A 714 -23.16 -20.03 16.68
N THR A 715 -24.06 -19.41 15.92
CA THR A 715 -25.37 -19.96 15.61
C THR A 715 -25.57 -20.24 14.12
N ASN A 716 -24.73 -19.70 13.24
CA ASN A 716 -24.86 -19.95 11.80
C ASN A 716 -23.56 -20.55 11.26
N TYR A 717 -23.72 -21.50 10.34
CA TYR A 717 -22.62 -22.25 9.76
C TYR A 717 -22.66 -22.20 8.23
N LYS A 718 -21.50 -22.05 7.61
CA LYS A 718 -21.36 -22.01 6.15
C LYS A 718 -20.48 -23.17 5.66
N ILE A 719 -21.00 -23.89 4.68
CA ILE A 719 -20.31 -24.93 3.92
C ILE A 719 -20.08 -24.41 2.51
N ILE A 720 -18.85 -24.46 2.02
CA ILE A 720 -18.49 -24.02 0.67
C ILE A 720 -18.20 -25.25 -0.17
N LEU A 721 -19.06 -25.53 -1.15
CA LEU A 721 -18.84 -26.57 -2.13
C LEU A 721 -18.02 -26.04 -3.31
N ASP A 722 -17.10 -26.84 -3.86
CA ASP A 722 -16.37 -26.60 -5.11
C ASP A 722 -16.89 -27.55 -6.19
N ARG A 723 -16.36 -28.76 -6.26
CA ARG A 723 -16.72 -29.76 -7.25
C ARG A 723 -17.20 -31.07 -6.61
N GLU A 724 -17.61 -31.02 -5.37
CA GLU A 724 -18.13 -32.18 -4.66
C GLU A 724 -19.34 -32.75 -5.41
N ASN A 725 -19.32 -34.07 -5.64
CA ASN A 725 -20.43 -34.81 -6.20
C ASN A 725 -21.49 -35.09 -5.12
N ILE A 726 -22.62 -35.64 -5.55
CA ILE A 726 -23.75 -35.92 -4.64
C ILE A 726 -23.39 -36.87 -3.50
N GLU A 727 -22.53 -37.89 -3.74
CA GLU A 727 -22.12 -38.81 -2.67
C GLU A 727 -21.25 -38.14 -1.61
N GLU A 728 -20.36 -37.25 -2.02
CA GLU A 728 -19.58 -36.43 -1.11
C GLU A 728 -20.47 -35.46 -0.30
N ILE A 729 -21.45 -34.82 -0.94
CA ILE A 729 -22.43 -33.96 -0.27
C ILE A 729 -23.26 -34.75 0.76
N LYS A 730 -23.68 -35.99 0.45
CA LYS A 730 -24.36 -36.88 1.40
C LYS A 730 -23.53 -37.12 2.65
N LEU A 731 -22.23 -37.35 2.51
CA LEU A 731 -21.32 -37.54 3.65
C LEU A 731 -21.24 -36.30 4.52
N ILE A 732 -21.14 -35.11 3.92
CA ILE A 732 -21.11 -33.82 4.66
C ILE A 732 -22.43 -33.65 5.42
N ILE A 733 -23.58 -33.86 4.76
CA ILE A 733 -24.90 -33.74 5.40
C ILE A 733 -25.07 -34.76 6.53
N SER A 734 -24.61 -35.99 6.33
CA SER A 734 -24.67 -37.03 7.37
C SER A 734 -23.84 -36.65 8.61
N ALA A 735 -22.66 -36.06 8.41
CA ALA A 735 -21.84 -35.55 9.50
C ALA A 735 -22.53 -34.41 10.28
N LEU A 736 -23.24 -33.52 9.58
CA LEU A 736 -24.03 -32.45 10.21
C LEU A 736 -25.21 -33.01 11.02
N LYS A 737 -26.01 -33.93 10.46
CA LYS A 737 -27.19 -34.54 11.12
C LYS A 737 -26.84 -35.34 12.38
N ILE A 738 -25.68 -36.01 12.39
CA ILE A 738 -25.21 -36.68 13.62
C ILE A 738 -25.03 -35.66 14.75
N LYS A 739 -24.59 -34.46 14.46
CA LYS A 739 -24.38 -33.39 15.42
C LYS A 739 -25.71 -32.70 15.83
N GLU A 740 -26.64 -32.51 14.90
CA GLU A 740 -27.97 -31.97 15.19
C GLU A 740 -28.79 -32.90 16.08
N ASN A 741 -28.63 -34.23 15.97
CA ASN A 741 -29.34 -35.22 16.79
C ASN A 741 -28.75 -35.42 18.20
N ILE A 742 -27.58 -34.87 18.49
CA ILE A 742 -26.92 -34.88 19.78
C ILE A 742 -27.33 -33.63 20.62
N LEU A 743 -27.96 -32.66 19.99
CA LEU A 743 -28.46 -31.39 20.55
C LEU A 743 -29.98 -31.48 20.80
#